data_ac8835093795c241ab29612077c164e9
#
_entry.id   ac8835093795c241ab29612077c164e9
#
_cell.length_a   1.000
_cell.length_b   1.000
_cell.length_c   1.000
_cell.angle_alpha   90.00
_cell.angle_beta   90.00
_cell.angle_gamma   90.00
#
_symmetry.space_group_name_H-M   'P 1'
#
loop_
_entity.id
_entity.type
_entity.pdbx_description
1 polymer ?
#
loop_
_entity_poly.entity_id
_entity_poly.type
_entity_poly.pdbx_seq_one_letter_code
_entity_poly.pdbx_strand_id
1 'polypeptide(L)'
;MKKFSILAIAFIAMMQQFSFSQGASISTPQIEDQVNTILNSLSLEEKVGQTCQITLEALLLRDASGKVIEPLKMDPERVREAIVEYGVGSVLNVNWHTLDLETWEDVMTSVHKPFTSNESSVPVIYGIDAIHGANYVRGGTLFPQEIGLAATWNETLAMQFGEVTAYETRAAGIPWNFSPVLDLGRQPLWSRHFETLGEDPYLASKMGKAIICGYQGSNGISREHVASCMKHFVGYSNPVSGRDRTPAWIPEKYMEELYLPPFKAAVEEGALTVMINSGVVNGIPGHMNHHLLTTVLKEEWGFEGFAVSDWEDLIMLHTVHRTAKTIKDGIVQAINAGLDMSMVPLAPQYKEYCSLLKEAVQDGSVSTERLDDAVRRILRVKVILGLYEKNMNQKRAYPKFGSKQHQKLALDASIESITLLKNDGVLPLKKSQKILVAGPTSNNLMYLNGAWTHTWQGDQSSFNTENRLNIRQAIEGVVGQENCLFSQGAELYNRDGYEASQFVNLQDFEEKANAADVILLCLGEFPSTEKPGDIRSLELNPEQQELAKIAEKTGKPVVLIMVEGRPRIIREIVDDASAVVQTYLPGDFGGDALGKLLFGEENFSGKLPYSYPRYNGQIEFYDHPRSVARHKSNDFNGYNPQWDFGFGMSYSNLQYSNLSLNTDVITENDSIVVSIDITNTGNMDVKEVVQLYVSDHFASVIPTGKSLKAFKKTEVRVKETKTVIFTVSTKDLQFVNAEGKWVVEPGSFSIAIGDQSAKFELK
;
A
#
# COMPACT_ATOMS: atom_id res chain seq x y z
N MET A 1 -57.77 35.69 2.54
CA MET A 1 -56.94 35.63 3.73
C MET A 1 -56.94 34.18 4.23
N LYS A 2 -56.00 33.38 3.85
CA LYS A 2 -55.70 32.09 4.49
C LYS A 2 -54.16 31.94 4.43
N LYS A 3 -53.53 31.96 5.61
CA LYS A 3 -52.09 31.73 5.80
C LYS A 3 -51.84 30.22 5.58
N PHE A 4 -51.00 29.87 4.65
CA PHE A 4 -50.40 28.56 4.57
C PHE A 4 -49.08 28.57 5.35
N SER A 5 -49.05 27.87 6.47
CA SER A 5 -47.85 27.55 7.21
C SER A 5 -47.18 26.37 6.51
N ILE A 6 -45.98 26.57 5.98
CA ILE A 6 -45.11 25.51 5.48
C ILE A 6 -44.37 24.96 6.69
N LEU A 7 -44.73 23.77 7.11
CA LEU A 7 -43.94 22.94 8.05
C LEU A 7 -42.75 22.35 7.27
N ALA A 8 -41.57 22.90 7.49
CA ALA A 8 -40.33 22.29 7.04
C ALA A 8 -40.05 21.10 7.97
N ILE A 9 -40.32 19.90 7.48
CA ILE A 9 -39.84 18.66 8.12
C ILE A 9 -38.36 18.54 7.77
N ALA A 10 -37.52 18.91 8.72
CA ALA A 10 -36.08 18.62 8.67
C ALA A 10 -35.88 17.11 8.88
N PHE A 11 -35.72 16.37 7.82
CA PHE A 11 -35.16 15.02 7.86
C PHE A 11 -33.66 15.19 8.10
N ILE A 12 -33.24 15.13 9.37
CA ILE A 12 -31.84 14.98 9.74
C ILE A 12 -31.51 13.54 9.42
N ALA A 13 -31.00 13.31 8.21
CA ALA A 13 -30.22 12.12 7.92
C ALA A 13 -29.00 12.18 8.82
N MET A 14 -28.93 11.31 9.80
CA MET A 14 -27.71 11.03 10.56
C MET A 14 -26.67 10.45 9.59
N MET A 15 -26.01 11.31 8.83
CA MET A 15 -24.67 11.01 8.35
C MET A 15 -23.79 11.10 9.60
N GLN A 16 -23.33 9.97 10.08
CA GLN A 16 -22.15 9.93 10.92
C GLN A 16 -21.01 10.49 10.05
N GLN A 17 -20.79 11.80 10.13
CA GLN A 17 -19.50 12.37 9.80
C GLN A 17 -18.57 11.82 10.87
N PHE A 18 -17.68 10.91 10.47
CA PHE A 18 -16.54 10.55 11.28
C PHE A 18 -15.76 11.84 11.48
N SER A 19 -15.95 12.49 12.60
CA SER A 19 -15.09 13.58 13.05
C SER A 19 -13.80 12.93 13.52
N PHE A 20 -12.82 12.84 12.63
CA PHE A 20 -11.47 12.51 13.03
C PHE A 20 -11.00 13.62 13.98
N SER A 21 -10.71 13.28 15.22
CA SER A 21 -10.24 14.24 16.21
C SER A 21 -8.83 14.69 15.79
N GLN A 22 -8.65 15.95 15.48
CA GLN A 22 -7.34 16.53 15.27
C GLN A 22 -6.50 16.34 16.54
N GLY A 23 -5.38 15.59 16.42
CA GLY A 23 -4.25 15.72 17.33
C GLY A 23 -4.47 15.31 18.79
N ALA A 24 -5.25 14.27 19.07
CA ALA A 24 -5.22 13.66 20.39
C ALA A 24 -3.88 12.93 20.58
N SER A 25 -3.12 13.25 21.65
CA SER A 25 -1.95 12.47 22.04
C SER A 25 -2.31 10.99 22.12
N ILE A 26 -1.46 10.11 21.56
CA ILE A 26 -1.63 8.65 21.67
C ILE A 26 -1.42 8.19 23.13
N SER A 27 -0.89 9.03 23.99
CA SER A 27 -0.54 8.73 25.37
C SER A 27 -1.47 9.44 26.36
N THR A 28 -1.67 8.81 27.51
CA THR A 28 -2.37 9.38 28.66
C THR A 28 -1.41 9.51 29.84
N PRO A 29 -1.69 10.36 30.85
CA PRO A 29 -0.85 10.44 32.06
C PRO A 29 -0.62 9.06 32.72
N GLN A 30 -1.62 8.18 32.71
CA GLN A 30 -1.53 6.83 33.31
C GLN A 30 -0.54 5.95 32.50
N ILE A 31 -0.57 6.04 31.18
CA ILE A 31 0.39 5.33 30.30
C ILE A 31 1.81 5.84 30.58
N GLU A 32 2.01 7.16 30.63
CA GLU A 32 3.34 7.73 30.89
C GLU A 32 3.88 7.40 32.28
N ASP A 33 3.05 7.38 33.32
CA ASP A 33 3.44 6.95 34.68
C ASP A 33 3.88 5.49 34.68
N GLN A 34 3.17 4.61 33.98
CA GLN A 34 3.55 3.20 33.83
C GLN A 34 4.86 3.07 33.05
N VAL A 35 5.00 3.77 31.92
CA VAL A 35 6.22 3.78 31.10
C VAL A 35 7.43 4.25 31.91
N ASN A 36 7.30 5.36 32.66
CA ASN A 36 8.38 5.88 33.48
C ASN A 36 8.76 4.90 34.62
N THR A 37 7.79 4.24 35.21
CA THR A 37 8.05 3.23 36.25
C THR A 37 8.88 2.07 35.69
N ILE A 38 8.50 1.55 34.50
CA ILE A 38 9.22 0.47 33.83
C ILE A 38 10.62 0.93 33.43
N LEU A 39 10.73 2.07 32.71
CA LEU A 39 12.00 2.61 32.21
C LEU A 39 13.04 2.78 33.33
N ASN A 40 12.60 3.30 34.48
CA ASN A 40 13.48 3.54 35.64
C ASN A 40 13.92 2.24 36.34
N SER A 41 13.25 1.13 36.09
CA SER A 41 13.62 -0.18 36.65
C SER A 41 14.62 -0.95 35.79
N LEU A 42 14.82 -0.53 34.52
CA LEU A 42 15.68 -1.24 33.56
C LEU A 42 17.16 -0.92 33.75
N SER A 43 18.00 -1.94 33.70
CA SER A 43 19.46 -1.82 33.55
C SER A 43 19.83 -1.25 32.17
N LEU A 44 21.09 -0.84 32.00
CA LEU A 44 21.62 -0.39 30.70
C LEU A 44 21.50 -1.50 29.65
N GLU A 45 21.81 -2.73 30.01
CA GLU A 45 21.72 -3.90 29.14
C GLU A 45 20.30 -4.14 28.65
N GLU A 46 19.31 -4.09 29.55
CA GLU A 46 17.91 -4.23 29.19
C GLU A 46 17.43 -3.10 28.29
N LYS A 47 17.81 -1.84 28.59
CA LYS A 47 17.49 -0.68 27.72
C LYS A 47 18.06 -0.85 26.32
N VAL A 48 19.31 -1.26 26.19
CA VAL A 48 19.94 -1.55 24.89
C VAL A 48 19.20 -2.67 24.17
N GLY A 49 18.90 -3.77 24.85
CA GLY A 49 18.16 -4.88 24.27
C GLY A 49 16.79 -4.49 23.73
N GLN A 50 16.07 -3.55 24.40
CA GLN A 50 14.77 -3.07 23.94
C GLN A 50 14.84 -2.37 22.56
N THR A 51 15.96 -1.81 22.19
CA THR A 51 16.19 -1.19 20.86
C THR A 51 16.55 -2.19 19.77
N CYS A 52 16.62 -3.49 20.09
CA CYS A 52 17.03 -4.54 19.15
C CYS A 52 15.83 -5.37 18.68
N GLN A 53 15.72 -5.53 17.35
CA GLN A 53 14.74 -6.41 16.69
C GLN A 53 15.45 -7.50 15.90
N ILE A 54 15.04 -8.75 16.05
CA ILE A 54 15.61 -9.93 15.38
C ILE A 54 14.55 -10.71 14.62
N THR A 55 14.96 -11.53 13.63
CA THR A 55 14.02 -12.42 12.94
C THR A 55 13.66 -13.63 13.81
N LEU A 56 12.49 -14.22 13.52
CA LEU A 56 12.08 -15.51 14.09
C LEU A 56 13.16 -16.58 13.91
N GLU A 57 13.85 -16.59 12.77
CA GLU A 57 14.89 -17.56 12.43
C GLU A 57 16.03 -17.62 13.48
N ALA A 58 16.33 -16.52 14.15
CA ALA A 58 17.34 -16.45 15.20
C ALA A 58 17.01 -17.32 16.42
N LEU A 59 15.72 -17.63 16.62
CA LEU A 59 15.17 -18.34 17.79
C LEU A 59 14.83 -19.81 17.49
N LEU A 60 15.05 -20.29 16.25
CA LEU A 60 14.63 -21.61 15.81
C LEU A 60 15.68 -22.69 16.07
N LEU A 61 15.15 -23.90 16.34
CA LEU A 61 15.96 -25.11 16.50
C LEU A 61 16.58 -25.50 15.16
N ARG A 62 17.88 -25.86 15.20
CA ARG A 62 18.66 -26.23 14.02
C ARG A 62 19.22 -27.64 14.18
N ASP A 63 19.40 -28.32 13.05
CA ASP A 63 20.10 -29.59 13.00
C ASP A 63 21.64 -29.43 13.12
N ALA A 64 22.35 -30.53 13.10
CA ALA A 64 23.83 -30.53 13.19
C ALA A 64 24.52 -29.83 12.03
N SER A 65 23.83 -29.60 10.90
CA SER A 65 24.34 -28.84 9.75
C SER A 65 24.07 -27.33 9.86
N GLY A 66 23.31 -26.90 10.89
CA GLY A 66 22.89 -25.52 11.10
C GLY A 66 21.61 -25.12 10.34
N LYS A 67 20.92 -26.09 9.68
CA LYS A 67 19.64 -25.84 9.00
C LYS A 67 18.49 -25.88 10.01
N VAL A 68 17.50 -24.99 9.84
CA VAL A 68 16.27 -24.99 10.63
C VAL A 68 15.55 -26.33 10.44
N ILE A 69 15.09 -26.91 11.55
CA ILE A 69 14.37 -28.20 11.57
C ILE A 69 12.90 -27.94 11.18
N GLU A 70 12.38 -28.78 10.31
CA GLU A 70 10.95 -28.82 9.97
C GLU A 70 10.30 -30.10 10.56
N PRO A 71 9.05 -30.02 11.08
CA PRO A 71 8.27 -28.80 11.28
C PRO A 71 8.94 -27.85 12.26
N LEU A 72 8.69 -26.54 12.05
CA LEU A 72 9.30 -25.43 12.78
C LEU A 72 9.18 -25.63 14.30
N LYS A 73 10.30 -25.48 15.02
CA LYS A 73 10.35 -25.57 16.48
C LYS A 73 11.21 -24.46 17.07
N MET A 74 10.73 -23.89 18.16
CA MET A 74 11.49 -22.92 18.94
C MET A 74 12.60 -23.62 19.72
N ASP A 75 13.77 -22.96 19.80
CA ASP A 75 14.89 -23.38 20.63
C ASP A 75 14.84 -22.63 21.98
N PRO A 76 14.54 -23.31 23.10
CA PRO A 76 14.41 -22.64 24.39
C PRO A 76 15.70 -21.94 24.85
N GLU A 77 16.88 -22.46 24.49
CA GLU A 77 18.16 -21.85 24.84
C GLU A 77 18.39 -20.55 24.07
N ARG A 78 18.11 -20.54 22.77
CA ARG A 78 18.22 -19.34 21.93
C ARG A 78 17.19 -18.28 22.35
N VAL A 79 15.97 -18.69 22.68
CA VAL A 79 14.93 -17.79 23.21
C VAL A 79 15.40 -17.16 24.53
N ARG A 80 15.95 -17.98 25.44
CA ARG A 80 16.48 -17.48 26.72
C ARG A 80 17.67 -16.54 26.51
N GLU A 81 18.63 -16.92 25.67
CA GLU A 81 19.79 -16.08 25.35
C GLU A 81 19.34 -14.72 24.80
N ALA A 82 18.53 -14.70 23.74
CA ALA A 82 18.14 -13.45 23.09
C ALA A 82 17.28 -12.56 24.02
N ILE A 83 16.23 -13.13 24.65
CA ILE A 83 15.21 -12.33 25.34
C ILE A 83 15.59 -12.07 26.80
N VAL A 84 16.23 -13.02 27.50
CA VAL A 84 16.58 -12.85 28.91
C VAL A 84 17.99 -12.26 29.09
N GLU A 85 19.00 -12.81 28.38
CA GLU A 85 20.38 -12.38 28.58
C GLU A 85 20.70 -11.07 27.84
N TYR A 86 20.21 -10.91 26.58
CA TYR A 86 20.43 -9.70 25.78
C TYR A 86 19.26 -8.70 25.84
N GLY A 87 18.13 -9.06 26.45
CA GLY A 87 16.98 -8.17 26.60
C GLY A 87 16.31 -7.78 25.30
N VAL A 88 16.45 -8.58 24.21
CA VAL A 88 15.88 -8.28 22.88
C VAL A 88 14.42 -7.91 22.98
N GLY A 89 14.09 -6.70 22.51
CA GLY A 89 12.78 -6.08 22.66
C GLY A 89 11.75 -6.46 21.61
N SER A 90 12.20 -6.99 20.44
CA SER A 90 11.31 -7.27 19.32
C SER A 90 11.75 -8.48 18.50
N VAL A 91 10.75 -9.17 17.93
CA VAL A 91 10.92 -10.23 16.92
C VAL A 91 10.08 -9.88 15.70
N LEU A 92 10.52 -10.29 14.50
CA LEU A 92 9.80 -10.01 13.24
C LEU A 92 9.67 -11.22 12.33
N ASN A 93 8.64 -11.15 11.49
CA ASN A 93 8.34 -11.97 10.32
C ASN A 93 8.26 -13.48 10.58
N VAL A 94 8.49 -14.28 9.56
CA VAL A 94 8.41 -15.73 9.54
C VAL A 94 9.73 -16.34 9.07
N ASN A 95 9.85 -17.65 9.16
CA ASN A 95 10.94 -18.39 8.53
C ASN A 95 10.49 -18.83 7.13
N TRP A 96 10.70 -17.97 6.13
CA TRP A 96 10.51 -18.21 4.68
C TRP A 96 9.08 -18.40 4.17
N HIS A 97 8.13 -18.91 4.95
CA HIS A 97 6.76 -19.18 4.49
C HIS A 97 5.70 -19.00 5.58
N THR A 98 4.46 -18.93 5.14
CA THR A 98 3.26 -18.80 6.00
C THR A 98 3.14 -19.96 6.99
N LEU A 99 2.63 -19.66 8.20
CA LEU A 99 2.40 -20.62 9.27
C LEU A 99 0.89 -20.73 9.57
N ASP A 100 0.45 -21.89 10.05
CA ASP A 100 -0.91 -22.03 10.57
C ASP A 100 -1.04 -21.47 12.01
N LEU A 101 -2.28 -21.31 12.46
CA LEU A 101 -2.56 -20.73 13.78
C LEU A 101 -2.00 -21.56 14.94
N GLU A 102 -1.88 -22.87 14.81
CA GLU A 102 -1.30 -23.72 15.87
C GLU A 102 0.20 -23.47 16.01
N THR A 103 0.91 -23.41 14.90
CA THR A 103 2.34 -23.07 14.87
C THR A 103 2.58 -21.64 15.39
N TRP A 104 1.72 -20.69 15.03
CA TRP A 104 1.79 -19.33 15.58
C TRP A 104 1.56 -19.30 17.10
N GLU A 105 0.62 -20.08 17.63
CA GLU A 105 0.38 -20.21 19.07
C GLU A 105 1.64 -20.70 19.80
N ASP A 106 2.34 -21.69 19.23
CA ASP A 106 3.60 -22.22 19.78
C ASP A 106 4.73 -21.17 19.74
N VAL A 107 4.88 -20.45 18.63
CA VAL A 107 5.85 -19.36 18.48
C VAL A 107 5.59 -18.27 19.52
N MET A 108 4.38 -17.74 19.57
CA MET A 108 4.02 -16.63 20.45
C MET A 108 4.11 -17.03 21.94
N THR A 109 3.71 -18.25 22.27
CA THR A 109 3.86 -18.79 23.64
C THR A 109 5.34 -18.85 24.02
N SER A 110 6.21 -19.34 23.15
CA SER A 110 7.64 -19.45 23.40
C SER A 110 8.31 -18.07 23.55
N VAL A 111 7.99 -17.12 22.69
CA VAL A 111 8.53 -15.76 22.71
C VAL A 111 8.09 -14.99 23.97
N HIS A 112 6.86 -15.19 24.44
CA HIS A 112 6.34 -14.50 25.63
C HIS A 112 6.62 -15.24 26.95
N LYS A 113 7.08 -16.49 26.91
CA LYS A 113 7.38 -17.28 28.12
C LYS A 113 8.34 -16.58 29.09
N PRO A 114 9.46 -15.96 28.66
CA PRO A 114 10.36 -15.26 29.57
C PRO A 114 9.66 -14.16 30.37
N PHE A 115 8.75 -13.41 29.78
CA PHE A 115 7.97 -12.40 30.51
C PHE A 115 6.93 -13.03 31.46
N THR A 116 6.20 -14.04 31.02
CA THR A 116 5.14 -14.69 31.85
C THR A 116 5.72 -15.49 33.04
N SER A 117 6.94 -16.00 32.90
CA SER A 117 7.68 -16.67 33.99
C SER A 117 8.46 -15.73 34.92
N ASN A 118 8.42 -14.41 34.67
CA ASN A 118 9.19 -13.36 35.33
C ASN A 118 10.73 -13.50 35.19
N GLU A 119 11.20 -14.11 34.13
CA GLU A 119 12.62 -14.15 33.76
C GLU A 119 13.03 -12.87 33.00
N SER A 120 12.07 -12.20 32.31
CA SER A 120 12.24 -10.89 31.71
C SER A 120 11.24 -9.89 32.28
N SER A 121 11.65 -8.63 32.46
CA SER A 121 10.81 -7.54 33.00
C SER A 121 9.95 -6.88 31.91
N VAL A 122 10.30 -7.06 30.62
CA VAL A 122 9.63 -6.42 29.46
C VAL A 122 9.16 -7.48 28.47
N PRO A 123 7.89 -7.44 28.03
CA PRO A 123 7.39 -8.33 26.99
C PRO A 123 7.99 -7.96 25.63
N VAL A 124 8.20 -8.99 24.79
CA VAL A 124 8.62 -8.80 23.39
C VAL A 124 7.44 -8.29 22.56
N ILE A 125 7.69 -7.33 21.65
CA ILE A 125 6.72 -6.97 20.61
C ILE A 125 7.05 -7.75 19.33
N TYR A 126 6.04 -8.40 18.75
CA TYR A 126 6.19 -9.15 17.48
C TYR A 126 5.60 -8.36 16.33
N GLY A 127 6.39 -8.14 15.25
CA GLY A 127 5.97 -7.43 14.06
C GLY A 127 5.96 -8.32 12.82
N ILE A 128 5.09 -8.00 11.83
CA ILE A 128 4.95 -8.78 10.59
C ILE A 128 4.57 -7.88 9.41
N ASP A 129 4.97 -8.28 8.20
CA ASP A 129 4.55 -7.65 6.93
C ASP A 129 3.20 -8.23 6.46
N ALA A 130 2.10 -7.89 7.12
CA ALA A 130 0.75 -8.20 6.67
C ALA A 130 0.21 -7.08 5.76
N ILE A 131 0.77 -6.96 4.55
CA ILE A 131 0.59 -5.79 3.67
C ILE A 131 -0.77 -5.81 2.95
N HIS A 132 -1.26 -7.01 2.55
CA HIS A 132 -2.55 -7.10 1.87
C HIS A 132 -3.50 -8.15 2.50
N GLY A 133 -3.56 -8.16 3.81
CA GLY A 133 -4.25 -9.14 4.64
C GLY A 133 -3.27 -9.90 5.52
N ALA A 134 -3.74 -10.87 6.30
CA ALA A 134 -2.88 -11.69 7.16
C ALA A 134 -2.09 -12.74 6.34
N ASN A 135 -1.30 -12.28 5.39
CA ASN A 135 -0.61 -13.06 4.33
C ASN A 135 0.37 -14.11 4.86
N TYR A 136 0.86 -13.99 6.09
CA TYR A 136 1.72 -14.98 6.73
C TYR A 136 0.98 -15.87 7.75
N VAL A 137 -0.35 -15.78 7.79
CA VAL A 137 -1.21 -16.65 8.59
C VAL A 137 -2.04 -17.52 7.65
N ARG A 138 -1.76 -18.83 7.60
CA ARG A 138 -2.45 -19.75 6.71
C ARG A 138 -3.96 -19.78 6.99
N GLY A 139 -4.76 -19.55 5.93
CA GLY A 139 -6.21 -19.42 6.01
C GLY A 139 -6.69 -18.01 6.34
N GLY A 140 -5.80 -17.05 6.49
CA GLY A 140 -6.12 -15.63 6.56
C GLY A 140 -6.72 -15.12 5.25
N THR A 141 -7.48 -14.03 5.33
CA THR A 141 -8.13 -13.41 4.18
C THR A 141 -7.14 -12.48 3.46
N LEU A 142 -6.93 -12.73 2.15
CA LEU A 142 -6.09 -11.90 1.30
C LEU A 142 -6.94 -10.94 0.46
N PHE A 143 -6.53 -9.69 0.46
CA PHE A 143 -7.13 -8.59 -0.28
C PHE A 143 -6.29 -8.24 -1.53
N PRO A 144 -6.77 -7.34 -2.41
CA PRO A 144 -5.88 -6.72 -3.38
C PRO A 144 -4.66 -6.09 -2.71
N GLN A 145 -3.52 -6.09 -3.39
CA GLN A 145 -2.35 -5.30 -2.98
C GLN A 145 -2.71 -3.80 -2.90
N GLU A 146 -1.93 -3.00 -2.18
CA GLU A 146 -2.30 -1.60 -1.87
C GLU A 146 -2.56 -0.75 -3.12
N ILE A 147 -1.87 -1.00 -4.24
CA ILE A 147 -2.15 -0.32 -5.52
C ILE A 147 -3.56 -0.63 -6.06
N GLY A 148 -4.01 -1.88 -5.92
CA GLY A 148 -5.38 -2.28 -6.26
C GLY A 148 -6.40 -1.72 -5.27
N LEU A 149 -6.05 -1.68 -3.98
CA LEU A 149 -6.90 -1.06 -2.97
C LEU A 149 -7.06 0.45 -3.24
N ALA A 150 -5.99 1.15 -3.65
CA ALA A 150 -6.05 2.55 -4.07
C ALA A 150 -6.95 2.76 -5.29
N ALA A 151 -6.93 1.82 -6.27
CA ALA A 151 -7.81 1.86 -7.44
C ALA A 151 -9.31 1.77 -7.10
N THR A 152 -9.66 1.34 -5.90
CA THR A 152 -11.05 1.39 -5.42
C THR A 152 -11.52 2.81 -5.13
N TRP A 153 -10.64 3.74 -4.76
CA TRP A 153 -10.96 5.10 -4.28
C TRP A 153 -12.02 5.09 -3.18
N ASN A 154 -11.98 4.09 -2.30
CA ASN A 154 -13.01 3.82 -1.30
C ASN A 154 -12.41 3.75 0.11
N GLU A 155 -12.42 4.90 0.81
CA GLU A 155 -11.89 5.02 2.19
C GLU A 155 -12.57 4.03 3.16
N THR A 156 -13.86 3.78 3.00
CA THR A 156 -14.58 2.81 3.85
C THR A 156 -14.04 1.39 3.65
N LEU A 157 -13.80 1.00 2.40
CA LEU A 157 -13.26 -0.32 2.09
C LEU A 157 -11.81 -0.46 2.57
N ALA A 158 -11.01 0.61 2.47
CA ALA A 158 -9.65 0.65 3.00
C ALA A 158 -9.62 0.50 4.54
N MET A 159 -10.55 1.14 5.24
CA MET A 159 -10.72 0.95 6.69
C MET A 159 -11.11 -0.50 7.02
N GLN A 160 -12.08 -1.07 6.32
CA GLN A 160 -12.51 -2.45 6.52
C GLN A 160 -11.40 -3.47 6.20
N PHE A 161 -10.58 -3.21 5.18
CA PHE A 161 -9.36 -3.97 4.92
C PHE A 161 -8.44 -3.96 6.15
N GLY A 162 -8.22 -2.78 6.74
CA GLY A 162 -7.42 -2.62 7.96
C GLY A 162 -8.00 -3.40 9.14
N GLU A 163 -9.31 -3.31 9.38
CA GLU A 163 -10.01 -4.03 10.46
C GLU A 163 -9.86 -5.55 10.33
N VAL A 164 -10.06 -6.10 9.12
CA VAL A 164 -9.94 -7.55 8.87
C VAL A 164 -8.50 -8.01 9.04
N THR A 165 -7.54 -7.29 8.46
CA THR A 165 -6.12 -7.60 8.57
C THR A 165 -5.66 -7.57 10.03
N ALA A 166 -6.04 -6.55 10.80
CA ALA A 166 -5.73 -6.47 12.22
C ALA A 166 -6.31 -7.64 13.01
N TYR A 167 -7.59 -7.93 12.83
CA TYR A 167 -8.28 -9.01 13.51
C TYR A 167 -7.62 -10.37 13.24
N GLU A 168 -7.28 -10.66 11.98
CA GLU A 168 -6.71 -11.95 11.59
C GLU A 168 -5.22 -12.07 11.97
N THR A 169 -4.48 -10.96 11.96
CA THR A 169 -3.10 -10.91 12.48
C THR A 169 -3.09 -11.12 14.01
N ARG A 170 -4.05 -10.52 14.73
CA ARG A 170 -4.21 -10.75 16.18
C ARG A 170 -4.67 -12.17 16.52
N ALA A 171 -5.38 -12.85 15.61
CA ALA A 171 -5.71 -14.26 15.80
C ALA A 171 -4.46 -15.15 15.89
N ALA A 172 -3.38 -14.77 15.20
CA ALA A 172 -2.05 -15.38 15.33
C ALA A 172 -1.25 -14.87 16.55
N GLY A 173 -1.82 -13.97 17.37
CA GLY A 173 -1.16 -13.38 18.54
C GLY A 173 -0.25 -12.19 18.23
N ILE A 174 -0.14 -11.75 16.97
CA ILE A 174 0.80 -10.73 16.52
C ILE A 174 0.20 -9.32 16.70
N PRO A 175 0.85 -8.40 17.45
CA PRO A 175 0.28 -7.11 17.80
C PRO A 175 0.71 -5.94 16.93
N TRP A 176 1.61 -6.13 15.95
CA TRP A 176 2.24 -5.07 15.17
C TRP A 176 2.33 -5.44 13.71
N ASN A 177 1.87 -4.54 12.81
CA ASN A 177 1.91 -4.73 11.37
C ASN A 177 2.75 -3.64 10.68
N PHE A 178 3.66 -4.04 9.75
CA PHE A 178 4.51 -3.16 8.97
C PHE A 178 3.77 -2.62 7.73
N SER A 179 2.66 -1.93 7.94
CA SER A 179 1.76 -1.33 6.93
C SER A 179 1.03 -0.13 7.56
N PRO A 180 0.55 0.86 6.78
CA PRO A 180 0.53 0.93 5.31
C PRO A 180 1.84 1.43 4.70
N VAL A 181 2.01 1.15 3.38
CA VAL A 181 3.08 1.73 2.57
C VAL A 181 2.60 3.08 2.04
N LEU A 182 3.20 4.16 2.53
CA LEU A 182 2.83 5.55 2.18
C LEU A 182 3.78 6.19 1.17
N ASP A 183 4.72 5.40 0.65
CA ASP A 183 5.54 5.78 -0.49
C ASP A 183 4.66 6.06 -1.71
N LEU A 184 5.00 7.09 -2.51
CA LEU A 184 4.24 7.42 -3.71
C LEU A 184 4.74 6.65 -4.93
N GLY A 185 3.84 6.11 -5.73
CA GLY A 185 4.13 5.37 -6.96
C GLY A 185 4.57 6.28 -8.12
N ARG A 186 5.61 7.11 -7.92
CA ARG A 186 6.11 8.05 -8.94
C ARG A 186 7.33 7.55 -9.71
N GLN A 187 7.86 6.38 -9.39
CA GLN A 187 8.87 5.70 -10.20
C GLN A 187 8.33 4.34 -10.64
N PRO A 188 7.77 4.21 -11.83
CA PRO A 188 7.11 2.97 -12.25
C PRO A 188 8.06 1.77 -12.44
N LEU A 189 9.38 2.00 -12.57
CA LEU A 189 10.37 0.92 -12.58
C LEU A 189 10.61 0.32 -11.20
N TRP A 190 10.29 1.04 -10.12
CA TRP A 190 10.54 0.57 -8.77
C TRP A 190 9.78 -0.72 -8.46
N SER A 191 10.49 -1.74 -8.00
CA SER A 191 9.95 -3.08 -7.78
C SER A 191 8.80 -3.14 -6.78
N ARG A 192 8.72 -2.16 -5.86
CA ARG A 192 7.69 -2.06 -4.82
C ARG A 192 6.53 -1.11 -5.20
N HIS A 193 6.42 -0.73 -6.48
CA HIS A 193 5.35 0.15 -6.96
C HIS A 193 3.94 -0.36 -6.58
N PHE A 194 3.72 -1.68 -6.62
CA PHE A 194 2.44 -2.31 -6.28
C PHE A 194 2.07 -2.20 -4.79
N GLU A 195 3.05 -1.96 -3.92
CA GLU A 195 2.83 -1.75 -2.49
C GLU A 195 2.31 -0.35 -2.18
N THR A 196 2.37 0.60 -3.12
CA THR A 196 2.00 2.00 -2.92
C THR A 196 0.49 2.23 -3.07
N LEU A 197 0.03 3.35 -2.50
CA LEU A 197 -1.34 3.85 -2.71
C LEU A 197 -1.44 4.79 -3.94
N GLY A 198 -0.55 4.62 -4.93
CA GLY A 198 -0.54 5.37 -6.18
C GLY A 198 0.36 6.60 -6.18
N GLU A 199 0.23 7.43 -7.22
CA GLU A 199 1.13 8.57 -7.46
C GLU A 199 0.71 9.88 -6.76
N ASP A 200 -0.53 9.95 -6.28
CA ASP A 200 -1.11 11.18 -5.77
C ASP A 200 -1.05 11.26 -4.23
N PRO A 201 -0.50 12.36 -3.66
CA PRO A 201 -0.34 12.50 -2.21
C PRO A 201 -1.67 12.64 -1.47
N TYR A 202 -2.72 13.21 -2.09
CA TYR A 202 -4.03 13.33 -1.45
C TYR A 202 -4.73 11.97 -1.36
N LEU A 203 -4.74 11.20 -2.46
CA LEU A 203 -5.29 9.84 -2.48
C LEU A 203 -4.56 8.95 -1.47
N ALA A 204 -3.22 8.95 -1.50
CA ALA A 204 -2.40 8.18 -0.56
C ALA A 204 -2.66 8.56 0.90
N SER A 205 -2.79 9.87 1.19
CA SER A 205 -3.12 10.36 2.54
C SER A 205 -4.48 9.86 3.01
N LYS A 206 -5.51 9.94 2.16
CA LYS A 206 -6.88 9.52 2.51
C LYS A 206 -6.99 8.02 2.73
N MET A 207 -6.45 7.24 1.80
CA MET A 207 -6.47 5.78 1.90
C MET A 207 -5.60 5.28 3.05
N GLY A 208 -4.40 5.86 3.24
CA GLY A 208 -3.49 5.51 4.34
C GLY A 208 -4.09 5.79 5.71
N LYS A 209 -4.73 6.95 5.91
CA LYS A 209 -5.49 7.26 7.15
C LYS A 209 -6.57 6.21 7.42
N ALA A 210 -7.36 5.86 6.41
CA ALA A 210 -8.42 4.87 6.56
C ALA A 210 -7.87 3.49 6.96
N ILE A 211 -6.75 3.06 6.38
CA ILE A 211 -6.07 1.80 6.73
C ILE A 211 -5.59 1.83 8.19
N ILE A 212 -4.94 2.92 8.62
CA ILE A 212 -4.45 3.09 10.01
C ILE A 212 -5.61 3.06 11.00
N CYS A 213 -6.71 3.77 10.70
CA CYS A 213 -7.93 3.73 11.49
C CYS A 213 -8.47 2.30 11.64
N GLY A 214 -8.46 1.51 10.55
CA GLY A 214 -8.84 0.10 10.58
C GLY A 214 -7.90 -0.75 11.43
N TYR A 215 -6.58 -0.57 11.32
CA TYR A 215 -5.60 -1.31 12.11
C TYR A 215 -5.69 -1.01 13.61
N GLN A 216 -5.83 0.25 13.97
CA GLN A 216 -5.74 0.72 15.36
C GLN A 216 -7.12 0.93 16.01
N GLY A 217 -8.20 0.92 15.20
CA GLY A 217 -9.57 1.13 15.66
C GLY A 217 -9.92 2.60 15.92
N SER A 218 -11.08 3.05 15.47
CA SER A 218 -11.57 4.44 15.62
C SER A 218 -11.76 4.90 17.07
N ASN A 219 -11.85 3.97 18.02
CA ASN A 219 -12.02 4.23 19.45
C ASN A 219 -10.78 3.85 20.29
N GLY A 220 -9.63 3.69 19.64
CA GLY A 220 -8.38 3.23 20.25
C GLY A 220 -8.18 1.73 20.18
N ILE A 221 -6.96 1.30 20.50
CA ILE A 221 -6.51 -0.07 20.36
C ILE A 221 -7.23 -1.00 21.34
N SER A 222 -7.76 -2.08 20.80
CA SER A 222 -8.28 -3.23 21.54
C SER A 222 -7.44 -4.48 21.23
N ARG A 223 -7.85 -5.61 21.78
CA ARG A 223 -7.19 -6.89 21.49
C ARG A 223 -7.49 -7.46 20.08
N GLU A 224 -8.34 -6.81 19.32
CA GLU A 224 -8.62 -7.13 17.90
C GLU A 224 -7.83 -6.23 16.95
N HIS A 225 -7.08 -5.24 17.45
CA HIS A 225 -6.34 -4.24 16.70
C HIS A 225 -4.82 -4.47 16.80
N VAL A 226 -4.07 -3.93 15.85
CA VAL A 226 -2.60 -3.96 15.80
C VAL A 226 -2.04 -2.54 15.74
N ALA A 227 -0.80 -2.35 16.18
CA ALA A 227 -0.07 -1.13 15.86
C ALA A 227 0.19 -1.07 14.35
N SER A 228 -0.07 0.07 13.73
CA SER A 228 0.39 0.36 12.37
C SER A 228 1.87 0.73 12.35
N CYS A 229 2.51 0.51 11.21
CA CYS A 229 3.86 1.00 10.93
C CYS A 229 3.86 1.65 9.54
N MET A 230 3.67 2.97 9.52
CA MET A 230 3.75 3.71 8.27
C MET A 230 5.16 3.62 7.67
N LYS A 231 5.28 3.30 6.37
CA LYS A 231 6.57 3.08 5.73
C LYS A 231 6.59 3.54 4.26
N HIS A 232 7.78 3.82 3.69
CA HIS A 232 9.10 3.92 4.32
C HIS A 232 9.49 5.38 4.40
N PHE A 233 9.60 5.95 5.57
CA PHE A 233 9.80 7.39 5.81
C PHE A 233 11.21 7.83 5.42
N VAL A 234 11.43 8.62 4.37
CA VAL A 234 10.58 9.16 3.31
C VAL A 234 11.38 9.26 2.00
N GLY A 235 10.69 9.21 0.86
CA GLY A 235 11.31 9.41 -0.47
C GLY A 235 11.96 8.16 -1.06
N TYR A 236 11.69 6.98 -0.52
CA TYR A 236 12.24 5.68 -0.93
C TYR A 236 11.80 5.29 -2.35
N SER A 237 10.56 5.56 -2.68
CA SER A 237 9.91 5.13 -3.94
C SER A 237 10.31 5.92 -5.18
N ASN A 238 11.26 6.85 -5.08
CA ASN A 238 11.69 7.67 -6.22
C ASN A 238 13.18 7.51 -6.56
N PRO A 239 13.72 6.28 -6.61
CA PRO A 239 15.11 6.08 -6.96
C PRO A 239 15.35 6.52 -8.41
N VAL A 240 16.41 7.31 -8.65
CA VAL A 240 16.76 7.80 -10.00
C VAL A 240 16.98 6.67 -11.00
N SER A 241 17.53 5.56 -10.52
CA SER A 241 17.79 4.39 -11.36
C SER A 241 16.57 3.49 -11.60
N GLY A 242 15.45 3.73 -10.91
CA GLY A 242 14.29 2.84 -10.84
C GLY A 242 14.53 1.57 -10.01
N ARG A 243 15.73 1.36 -9.46
CA ARG A 243 16.09 0.14 -8.71
C ARG A 243 15.96 0.35 -7.21
N ASP A 244 15.56 -0.71 -6.55
CA ASP A 244 15.36 -0.72 -5.10
C ASP A 244 16.64 -0.40 -4.32
N ARG A 245 16.51 0.31 -3.19
CA ARG A 245 17.59 0.72 -2.27
C ARG A 245 18.69 1.58 -2.93
N THR A 246 18.36 2.29 -4.02
CA THR A 246 19.28 3.20 -4.69
C THR A 246 18.89 4.68 -4.49
N PRO A 247 19.83 5.65 -4.71
CA PRO A 247 19.60 7.04 -4.37
C PRO A 247 18.44 7.70 -5.11
N ALA A 248 17.68 8.52 -4.39
CA ALA A 248 16.67 9.44 -4.89
C ALA A 248 17.16 10.89 -4.82
N TRP A 249 16.78 11.71 -5.81
CA TRP A 249 17.01 13.15 -5.84
C TRP A 249 15.67 13.87 -5.82
N ILE A 250 15.32 14.44 -4.69
CA ILE A 250 14.01 15.05 -4.46
C ILE A 250 14.24 16.51 -4.06
N PRO A 251 13.88 17.48 -4.92
CA PRO A 251 13.89 18.89 -4.52
C PRO A 251 13.01 19.12 -3.29
N GLU A 252 13.42 20.05 -2.42
CA GLU A 252 12.74 20.34 -1.15
C GLU A 252 11.25 20.64 -1.32
N LYS A 253 10.89 21.45 -2.33
CA LYS A 253 9.49 21.71 -2.70
C LYS A 253 8.69 20.42 -2.90
N TYR A 254 9.25 19.44 -3.61
CA TYR A 254 8.54 18.18 -3.86
C TYR A 254 8.55 17.27 -2.65
N MET A 255 9.58 17.31 -1.82
CA MET A 255 9.59 16.61 -0.54
C MET A 255 8.40 17.08 0.31
N GLU A 256 8.23 18.39 0.45
CA GLU A 256 7.17 19.03 1.24
C GLU A 256 5.77 18.85 0.63
N GLU A 257 5.61 19.01 -0.68
CA GLU A 257 4.28 18.96 -1.32
C GLU A 257 3.78 17.55 -1.62
N LEU A 258 4.69 16.61 -1.84
CA LEU A 258 4.32 15.29 -2.34
C LEU A 258 4.63 14.18 -1.33
N TYR A 259 5.90 14.05 -0.91
CA TYR A 259 6.34 12.86 -0.18
C TYR A 259 6.03 12.90 1.32
N LEU A 260 6.08 14.05 1.95
CA LEU A 260 5.78 14.21 3.39
C LEU A 260 4.27 14.17 3.73
N PRO A 261 3.32 14.68 2.93
CA PRO A 261 1.92 14.75 3.31
C PRO A 261 1.25 13.42 3.68
N PRO A 262 1.47 12.27 3.00
CA PRO A 262 0.88 11.01 3.41
C PRO A 262 1.33 10.56 4.81
N PHE A 263 2.60 10.76 5.13
CA PHE A 263 3.15 10.43 6.46
C PHE A 263 2.65 11.39 7.54
N LYS A 264 2.55 12.69 7.23
CA LYS A 264 1.96 13.66 8.15
C LYS A 264 0.51 13.32 8.48
N ALA A 265 -0.27 12.97 7.46
CA ALA A 265 -1.65 12.51 7.64
C ALA A 265 -1.73 11.25 8.52
N ALA A 266 -0.77 10.33 8.40
CA ALA A 266 -0.67 9.14 9.23
C ALA A 266 -0.32 9.47 10.69
N VAL A 267 0.59 10.41 10.93
CA VAL A 267 0.91 10.91 12.29
C VAL A 267 -0.33 11.56 12.92
N GLU A 268 -1.04 12.39 12.16
CA GLU A 268 -2.29 13.04 12.61
C GLU A 268 -3.40 12.02 12.92
N GLU A 269 -3.41 10.85 12.27
CA GLU A 269 -4.32 9.72 12.57
C GLU A 269 -3.86 8.90 13.78
N GLY A 270 -2.68 9.18 14.32
CA GLY A 270 -2.15 8.50 15.51
C GLY A 270 -1.40 7.20 15.22
N ALA A 271 -0.74 7.08 14.06
CA ALA A 271 0.14 5.95 13.75
C ALA A 271 1.15 5.71 14.87
N LEU A 272 1.26 4.45 15.35
CA LEU A 272 2.07 4.12 16.51
C LEU A 272 3.54 3.88 16.20
N THR A 273 3.87 3.54 14.95
CA THR A 273 5.26 3.30 14.57
C THR A 273 5.54 3.77 13.15
N VAL A 274 6.81 3.98 12.85
CA VAL A 274 7.28 4.36 11.51
C VAL A 274 8.53 3.55 11.17
N MET A 275 8.59 2.98 9.96
CA MET A 275 9.79 2.35 9.41
C MET A 275 10.50 3.34 8.48
N ILE A 276 11.82 3.41 8.63
CA ILE A 276 12.64 4.40 7.93
C ILE A 276 13.02 3.89 6.54
N ASN A 277 13.14 4.80 5.61
CA ASN A 277 13.57 4.58 4.23
C ASN A 277 14.96 3.91 4.15
N SER A 278 15.03 2.76 3.51
CA SER A 278 16.28 2.00 3.29
C SER A 278 17.21 2.56 2.20
N GLY A 279 16.80 3.66 1.56
CA GLY A 279 17.56 4.32 0.50
C GLY A 279 18.31 5.57 0.97
N VAL A 280 18.76 6.33 -0.02
CA VAL A 280 19.47 7.61 0.14
C VAL A 280 18.69 8.71 -0.53
N VAL A 281 18.39 9.79 0.20
CA VAL A 281 17.72 10.96 -0.37
C VAL A 281 18.68 12.14 -0.36
N ASN A 282 18.88 12.77 -1.52
CA ASN A 282 19.74 13.95 -1.69
C ASN A 282 21.15 13.74 -1.10
N GLY A 283 21.69 12.52 -1.17
CA GLY A 283 23.02 12.17 -0.68
C GLY A 283 23.08 11.76 0.80
N ILE A 284 21.94 11.77 1.52
CA ILE A 284 21.89 11.38 2.94
C ILE A 284 21.10 10.06 3.08
N PRO A 285 21.71 8.98 3.60
CA PRO A 285 20.98 7.77 3.99
C PRO A 285 19.85 8.09 4.97
N GLY A 286 18.66 7.48 4.78
CA GLY A 286 17.49 7.76 5.60
C GLY A 286 17.76 7.64 7.10
N HIS A 287 18.48 6.62 7.51
CA HIS A 287 18.79 6.30 8.91
C HIS A 287 19.75 7.25 9.63
N MET A 288 20.44 8.13 8.91
CA MET A 288 21.28 9.19 9.52
C MET A 288 20.74 10.61 9.31
N ASN A 289 19.54 10.73 8.76
CA ASN A 289 18.94 12.03 8.46
C ASN A 289 18.24 12.62 9.68
N HIS A 290 19.01 13.31 10.53
CA HIS A 290 18.50 13.95 11.75
C HIS A 290 17.36 14.95 11.46
N HIS A 291 17.43 15.72 10.36
CA HIS A 291 16.38 16.66 10.01
C HIS A 291 15.03 15.96 9.84
N LEU A 292 14.98 14.90 9.04
CA LEU A 292 13.73 14.19 8.82
C LEU A 292 13.26 13.40 10.05
N LEU A 293 14.20 12.67 10.74
CA LEU A 293 13.82 11.77 11.84
C LEU A 293 13.52 12.50 13.15
N THR A 294 14.21 13.57 13.43
CA THR A 294 14.06 14.33 14.69
C THR A 294 13.28 15.59 14.45
N THR A 295 13.79 16.53 13.62
CA THR A 295 13.17 17.86 13.49
C THR A 295 11.76 17.74 12.89
N VAL A 296 11.61 17.14 11.72
CA VAL A 296 10.30 17.07 11.05
C VAL A 296 9.36 16.10 11.77
N LEU A 297 9.77 14.82 11.92
CA LEU A 297 8.88 13.78 12.42
C LEU A 297 8.52 13.95 13.89
N LYS A 298 9.54 14.13 14.77
CA LYS A 298 9.33 14.09 16.22
C LYS A 298 9.01 15.48 16.81
N GLU A 299 9.74 16.55 16.37
CA GLU A 299 9.59 17.88 16.94
C GLU A 299 8.45 18.69 16.29
N GLU A 300 8.42 18.79 14.94
CA GLU A 300 7.41 19.59 14.24
C GLU A 300 6.05 18.91 14.20
N TRP A 301 6.02 17.59 13.91
CA TRP A 301 4.75 16.85 13.82
C TRP A 301 4.32 16.25 15.15
N GLY A 302 5.19 16.24 16.15
CA GLY A 302 4.88 15.68 17.48
C GLY A 302 4.66 14.17 17.50
N PHE A 303 5.34 13.40 16.63
CA PHE A 303 5.23 11.96 16.60
C PHE A 303 5.65 11.34 17.94
N GLU A 304 4.72 10.70 18.63
CA GLU A 304 4.92 10.13 19.97
C GLU A 304 5.30 8.63 19.95
N GLY A 305 5.12 7.95 18.82
CA GLY A 305 5.48 6.56 18.60
C GLY A 305 7.00 6.36 18.46
N PHE A 306 7.43 5.17 18.02
CA PHE A 306 8.83 4.88 17.79
C PHE A 306 9.18 4.66 16.32
N ALA A 307 10.42 5.01 15.96
CA ALA A 307 11.00 4.78 14.63
C ALA A 307 11.83 3.48 14.63
N VAL A 308 11.52 2.56 13.70
CA VAL A 308 12.27 1.33 13.47
C VAL A 308 13.05 1.41 12.15
N SER A 309 14.25 0.83 12.10
CA SER A 309 14.99 0.72 10.84
C SER A 309 14.35 -0.28 9.89
N ASP A 310 14.71 -0.22 8.61
CA ASP A 310 14.55 -1.32 7.67
C ASP A 310 15.74 -2.31 7.83
N TRP A 311 15.82 -3.32 6.96
CA TRP A 311 16.68 -4.49 7.05
C TRP A 311 18.17 -4.14 7.02
N GLU A 312 18.90 -4.36 8.14
CA GLU A 312 20.36 -4.14 8.32
C GLU A 312 20.86 -2.72 8.09
N ASP A 313 20.01 -1.70 7.99
CA ASP A 313 20.40 -0.38 7.49
C ASP A 313 21.46 0.35 8.35
N LEU A 314 21.51 0.11 9.65
CA LEU A 314 22.56 0.68 10.50
C LEU A 314 23.93 0.11 10.12
N ILE A 315 23.97 -1.19 9.82
CA ILE A 315 25.18 -1.87 9.36
C ILE A 315 25.57 -1.38 7.96
N MET A 316 24.57 -1.12 7.12
CA MET A 316 24.77 -0.59 5.76
C MET A 316 25.37 0.82 5.75
N LEU A 317 25.25 1.63 6.79
CA LEU A 317 25.97 2.90 6.88
C LEU A 317 27.48 2.70 6.80
N HIS A 318 28.00 1.59 7.36
CA HIS A 318 29.40 1.20 7.23
C HIS A 318 29.68 0.39 5.95
N THR A 319 28.90 -0.66 5.69
CA THR A 319 29.23 -1.66 4.67
C THR A 319 28.88 -1.23 3.24
N VAL A 320 27.84 -0.44 3.06
CA VAL A 320 27.30 -0.02 1.75
C VAL A 320 27.50 1.48 1.52
N HIS A 321 26.93 2.32 2.37
CA HIS A 321 26.89 3.77 2.18
C HIS A 321 28.22 4.46 2.47
N ARG A 322 29.11 3.82 3.28
CA ARG A 322 30.44 4.34 3.66
C ARG A 322 30.41 5.69 4.35
N THR A 323 29.31 6.01 5.03
CA THR A 323 29.19 7.21 5.87
C THR A 323 29.75 7.01 7.28
N ALA A 324 29.86 5.76 7.72
CA ALA A 324 30.46 5.37 9.00
C ALA A 324 31.77 4.59 8.79
N LYS A 325 32.79 4.85 9.62
CA LYS A 325 34.10 4.14 9.55
C LYS A 325 34.02 2.73 10.13
N THR A 326 33.17 2.53 11.12
CA THR A 326 32.92 1.25 11.81
C THR A 326 31.43 1.01 11.95
N ILE A 327 31.02 -0.22 12.28
CA ILE A 327 29.62 -0.55 12.61
C ILE A 327 29.14 0.29 13.82
N LYS A 328 30.00 0.46 14.84
CA LYS A 328 29.70 1.32 15.99
C LYS A 328 29.40 2.76 15.57
N ASP A 329 30.19 3.36 14.67
CA ASP A 329 29.93 4.70 14.17
C ASP A 329 28.56 4.78 13.46
N GLY A 330 28.17 3.72 12.71
CA GLY A 330 26.86 3.64 12.06
C GLY A 330 25.71 3.59 13.07
N ILE A 331 25.85 2.79 14.12
CA ILE A 331 24.89 2.74 15.24
C ILE A 331 24.75 4.13 15.89
N VAL A 332 25.87 4.77 16.22
CA VAL A 332 25.90 6.12 16.83
C VAL A 332 25.21 7.16 15.94
N GLN A 333 25.51 7.14 14.64
CA GLN A 333 24.88 8.07 13.68
C GLN A 333 23.36 7.89 13.64
N ALA A 334 22.88 6.66 13.53
CA ALA A 334 21.47 6.38 13.39
C ALA A 334 20.67 6.67 14.69
N ILE A 335 21.18 6.22 15.84
CA ILE A 335 20.51 6.48 17.13
C ILE A 335 20.45 7.99 17.41
N ASN A 336 21.54 8.71 17.20
CA ASN A 336 21.56 10.17 17.40
C ASN A 336 20.74 10.95 16.36
N ALA A 337 20.53 10.38 15.17
CA ALA A 337 19.62 10.96 14.18
C ALA A 337 18.13 10.84 14.57
N GLY A 338 17.78 9.96 15.51
CA GLY A 338 16.41 9.81 15.99
C GLY A 338 15.82 8.41 15.82
N LEU A 339 16.61 7.40 15.39
CA LEU A 339 16.15 6.03 15.33
C LEU A 339 15.96 5.45 16.75
N ASP A 340 14.89 4.68 16.96
CA ASP A 340 14.57 4.12 18.27
C ASP A 340 14.77 2.60 18.35
N MET A 341 14.51 1.86 17.27
CA MET A 341 14.68 0.42 17.20
C MET A 341 15.43 0.03 15.94
N SER A 342 16.38 -0.89 16.07
CA SER A 342 17.18 -1.39 14.96
C SER A 342 16.77 -2.81 14.57
N MET A 343 16.42 -3.01 13.32
CA MET A 343 16.26 -4.32 12.72
C MET A 343 17.64 -4.93 12.45
N VAL A 344 18.00 -5.89 13.29
CA VAL A 344 19.27 -6.63 13.22
C VAL A 344 18.94 -8.11 12.96
N PRO A 345 18.55 -8.44 11.71
CA PRO A 345 17.82 -9.67 11.42
C PRO A 345 18.66 -10.93 11.55
N LEU A 346 19.96 -10.85 11.28
CA LEU A 346 20.82 -12.02 11.18
C LEU A 346 21.48 -12.36 12.53
N ALA A 347 21.26 -13.58 13.01
CA ALA A 347 22.00 -14.10 14.14
C ALA A 347 23.43 -14.49 13.72
N PRO A 348 24.48 -14.15 14.50
CA PRO A 348 24.48 -13.58 15.86
C PRO A 348 24.69 -12.05 15.93
N GLN A 349 24.44 -11.30 14.87
CA GLN A 349 24.70 -9.85 14.78
C GLN A 349 24.06 -9.02 15.89
N TYR A 350 22.91 -9.46 16.46
CA TYR A 350 22.28 -8.76 17.56
C TYR A 350 23.17 -8.68 18.81
N LYS A 351 24.05 -9.67 19.04
CA LYS A 351 25.01 -9.65 20.14
C LYS A 351 26.03 -8.54 19.98
N GLU A 352 26.56 -8.40 18.76
CA GLU A 352 27.49 -7.32 18.39
C GLU A 352 26.81 -5.96 18.52
N TYR A 353 25.59 -5.82 17.98
CA TYR A 353 24.79 -4.59 18.10
C TYR A 353 24.61 -4.16 19.56
N CYS A 354 24.14 -5.06 20.41
CA CYS A 354 23.94 -4.77 21.85
C CYS A 354 25.24 -4.38 22.55
N SER A 355 26.35 -5.07 22.22
CA SER A 355 27.66 -4.74 22.79
C SER A 355 28.15 -3.37 22.36
N LEU A 356 28.07 -3.05 21.06
CA LEU A 356 28.54 -1.77 20.50
C LEU A 356 27.68 -0.58 20.94
N LEU A 357 26.35 -0.74 21.04
CA LEU A 357 25.49 0.33 21.54
C LEU A 357 25.72 0.57 23.04
N LYS A 358 25.88 -0.50 23.84
CA LYS A 358 26.25 -0.38 25.26
C LYS A 358 27.57 0.40 25.42
N GLU A 359 28.60 0.05 24.65
CA GLU A 359 29.87 0.75 24.63
C GLU A 359 29.71 2.24 24.25
N ALA A 360 28.88 2.55 23.21
CA ALA A 360 28.61 3.91 22.77
C ALA A 360 27.90 4.77 23.83
N VAL A 361 27.05 4.16 24.67
CA VAL A 361 26.44 4.85 25.81
C VAL A 361 27.46 5.06 26.92
N GLN A 362 28.30 4.08 27.21
CA GLN A 362 29.32 4.18 28.26
C GLN A 362 30.40 5.20 27.96
N ASP A 363 30.80 5.37 26.71
CA ASP A 363 31.79 6.37 26.29
C ASP A 363 31.18 7.76 25.96
N GLY A 364 29.83 7.88 26.04
CA GLY A 364 29.11 9.13 25.83
C GLY A 364 28.87 9.49 24.36
N SER A 365 29.20 8.61 23.40
CA SER A 365 28.90 8.82 21.97
C SER A 365 27.39 8.80 21.69
N VAL A 366 26.63 8.08 22.50
CA VAL A 366 25.16 8.15 22.61
C VAL A 366 24.83 8.55 24.03
N SER A 367 24.04 9.61 24.22
CA SER A 367 23.66 10.02 25.58
C SER A 367 22.65 9.06 26.20
N THR A 368 22.66 8.96 27.54
CA THR A 368 21.67 8.17 28.27
C THR A 368 20.26 8.66 28.01
N GLU A 369 20.06 9.99 27.91
CA GLU A 369 18.78 10.63 27.62
C GLU A 369 18.24 10.22 26.25
N ARG A 370 19.14 10.08 25.22
CA ARG A 370 18.73 9.62 23.87
C ARG A 370 18.32 8.15 23.89
N LEU A 371 19.05 7.29 24.61
CA LEU A 371 18.67 5.90 24.77
C LEU A 371 17.34 5.81 25.56
N ASP A 372 17.18 6.56 26.63
CA ASP A 372 15.95 6.58 27.43
C ASP A 372 14.75 7.08 26.63
N ASP A 373 14.91 8.07 25.72
CA ASP A 373 13.84 8.50 24.82
C ASP A 373 13.44 7.35 23.85
N ALA A 374 14.40 6.64 23.24
CA ALA A 374 14.12 5.50 22.38
C ALA A 374 13.32 4.42 23.13
N VAL A 375 13.82 4.02 24.28
CA VAL A 375 13.18 2.96 25.11
C VAL A 375 11.80 3.42 25.60
N ARG A 376 11.64 4.67 26.03
CA ARG A 376 10.34 5.23 26.44
C ARG A 376 9.29 5.12 25.33
N ARG A 377 9.65 5.46 24.09
CA ARG A 377 8.77 5.35 22.92
C ARG A 377 8.36 3.90 22.64
N ILE A 378 9.31 2.97 22.70
CA ILE A 378 9.04 1.53 22.53
C ILE A 378 8.13 1.01 23.66
N LEU A 379 8.42 1.36 24.92
CA LEU A 379 7.61 0.94 26.06
C LEU A 379 6.18 1.50 25.98
N ARG A 380 6.02 2.76 25.55
CA ARG A 380 4.72 3.40 25.34
C ARG A 380 3.84 2.56 24.40
N VAL A 381 4.35 2.18 23.23
CA VAL A 381 3.63 1.34 22.29
C VAL A 381 3.30 -0.03 22.87
N LYS A 382 4.25 -0.65 23.59
CA LYS A 382 3.99 -1.93 24.29
C LYS A 382 2.89 -1.82 25.34
N VAL A 383 2.83 -0.73 26.09
CA VAL A 383 1.76 -0.47 27.09
C VAL A 383 0.42 -0.24 26.38
N ILE A 384 0.37 0.59 25.35
CA ILE A 384 -0.84 0.85 24.56
C ILE A 384 -1.41 -0.45 23.98
N LEU A 385 -0.56 -1.34 23.48
CA LEU A 385 -0.95 -2.66 22.96
C LEU A 385 -1.39 -3.66 24.03
N GLY A 386 -1.26 -3.32 25.31
CA GLY A 386 -1.60 -4.20 26.45
C GLY A 386 -0.65 -5.36 26.64
N LEU A 387 0.61 -5.29 26.14
CA LEU A 387 1.55 -6.41 26.18
C LEU A 387 1.97 -6.79 27.63
N TYR A 388 1.78 -5.91 28.60
CA TYR A 388 2.05 -6.17 30.01
C TYR A 388 0.96 -6.97 30.72
N GLU A 389 -0.15 -7.27 30.06
CA GLU A 389 -1.19 -8.13 30.59
C GLU A 389 -0.77 -9.60 30.49
N LYS A 390 -0.52 -10.28 31.63
CA LYS A 390 -0.05 -11.69 31.67
C LYS A 390 -0.98 -12.69 30.96
N ASN A 391 -2.22 -12.31 30.69
CA ASN A 391 -3.23 -13.16 30.06
C ASN A 391 -3.32 -12.92 28.52
N MET A 392 -2.38 -12.21 27.93
CA MET A 392 -2.41 -11.86 26.50
C MET A 392 -2.49 -13.08 25.57
N ASN A 393 -1.81 -14.17 25.95
CA ASN A 393 -1.70 -15.39 25.14
C ASN A 393 -2.72 -16.46 25.52
N GLN A 394 -3.75 -16.14 26.34
CA GLN A 394 -4.84 -17.09 26.54
C GLN A 394 -5.56 -17.29 25.22
N LYS A 395 -5.71 -18.55 24.81
CA LYS A 395 -6.42 -18.98 23.61
C LYS A 395 -7.76 -18.26 23.51
N ARG A 396 -7.84 -17.26 22.65
CA ARG A 396 -9.07 -16.54 22.36
C ARG A 396 -9.69 -17.13 21.12
N ALA A 397 -10.98 -17.26 21.17
CA ALA A 397 -11.72 -17.56 19.96
C ALA A 397 -11.76 -16.29 19.09
N TYR A 398 -11.14 -16.36 17.92
CA TYR A 398 -11.33 -15.39 16.82
C TYR A 398 -12.28 -16.00 15.79
N PRO A 399 -13.59 -16.05 16.05
CA PRO A 399 -14.55 -16.81 15.23
C PRO A 399 -14.74 -16.24 13.83
N LYS A 400 -14.29 -15.00 13.60
CA LYS A 400 -14.35 -14.38 12.26
C LYS A 400 -13.12 -14.63 11.42
N PHE A 401 -12.06 -15.28 11.95
CA PHE A 401 -10.87 -15.61 11.18
C PHE A 401 -11.23 -16.42 9.93
N GLY A 402 -10.83 -15.97 8.74
CA GLY A 402 -11.16 -16.58 7.46
C GLY A 402 -12.66 -16.72 7.18
N SER A 403 -13.51 -15.93 7.86
CA SER A 403 -14.97 -16.04 7.75
C SER A 403 -15.49 -15.65 6.37
N LYS A 404 -16.68 -16.13 6.01
CA LYS A 404 -17.38 -15.72 4.78
C LYS A 404 -17.61 -14.22 4.72
N GLN A 405 -17.75 -13.53 5.86
CA GLN A 405 -17.88 -12.07 5.92
C GLN A 405 -16.58 -11.40 5.49
N HIS A 406 -15.43 -11.84 6.01
CA HIS A 406 -14.12 -11.31 5.63
C HIS A 406 -13.81 -11.61 4.15
N GLN A 407 -14.10 -12.85 3.70
CA GLN A 407 -13.94 -13.25 2.30
C GLN A 407 -14.81 -12.40 1.34
N LYS A 408 -16.05 -12.06 1.77
CA LYS A 408 -16.91 -11.18 0.97
C LYS A 408 -16.31 -9.77 0.84
N LEU A 409 -15.76 -9.21 1.91
CA LEU A 409 -15.09 -7.90 1.85
C LEU A 409 -13.89 -7.92 0.90
N ALA A 410 -13.09 -8.98 0.92
CA ALA A 410 -11.97 -9.14 -0.02
C ALA A 410 -12.45 -9.29 -1.47
N LEU A 411 -13.53 -10.04 -1.72
CA LEU A 411 -14.15 -10.11 -3.04
C LEU A 411 -14.68 -8.73 -3.50
N ASP A 412 -15.36 -8.00 -2.62
CA ASP A 412 -15.88 -6.66 -2.94
C ASP A 412 -14.70 -5.70 -3.26
N ALA A 413 -13.59 -5.80 -2.52
CA ALA A 413 -12.38 -5.04 -2.81
C ALA A 413 -11.78 -5.40 -4.17
N SER A 414 -11.71 -6.68 -4.52
CA SER A 414 -11.22 -7.16 -5.82
C SER A 414 -12.12 -6.67 -6.97
N ILE A 415 -13.45 -6.71 -6.81
CA ILE A 415 -14.40 -6.18 -7.80
C ILE A 415 -14.22 -4.68 -8.00
N GLU A 416 -14.11 -3.90 -6.90
CA GLU A 416 -13.99 -2.45 -6.97
C GLU A 416 -12.61 -1.96 -7.43
N SER A 417 -11.57 -2.81 -7.34
CA SER A 417 -10.21 -2.48 -7.78
C SER A 417 -10.04 -2.63 -9.29
N ILE A 418 -10.53 -3.74 -9.87
CA ILE A 418 -10.34 -4.06 -11.28
C ILE A 418 -10.89 -2.96 -12.17
N THR A 419 -10.05 -2.44 -13.08
CA THR A 419 -10.31 -1.23 -13.86
C THR A 419 -10.44 -1.53 -15.34
N LEU A 420 -11.55 -1.11 -15.97
CA LEU A 420 -11.76 -1.21 -17.42
C LEU A 420 -11.09 -0.01 -18.11
N LEU A 421 -10.12 -0.26 -18.98
CA LEU A 421 -9.34 0.79 -19.65
C LEU A 421 -9.76 0.99 -21.13
N LYS A 422 -10.27 -0.05 -21.79
CA LYS A 422 -10.79 0.01 -23.15
C LYS A 422 -11.91 -1.01 -23.31
N ASN A 423 -12.96 -0.68 -24.07
CA ASN A 423 -14.00 -1.61 -24.47
C ASN A 423 -14.69 -1.12 -25.77
N ASP A 424 -14.42 -1.78 -26.86
CA ASP A 424 -15.03 -1.51 -28.18
C ASP A 424 -16.36 -2.26 -28.36
N GLY A 425 -17.01 -2.64 -27.25
CA GLY A 425 -18.31 -3.30 -27.22
C GLY A 425 -18.24 -4.84 -27.15
N VAL A 426 -17.06 -5.43 -26.93
CA VAL A 426 -16.90 -6.89 -26.72
C VAL A 426 -17.36 -7.31 -25.33
N LEU A 427 -17.20 -6.47 -24.34
CA LEU A 427 -17.67 -6.71 -22.97
C LEU A 427 -19.04 -6.03 -22.73
N PRO A 428 -19.95 -6.66 -21.95
CA PRO A 428 -19.80 -7.96 -21.29
C PRO A 428 -19.89 -9.15 -22.23
N LEU A 429 -19.17 -10.23 -21.89
CA LEU A 429 -19.15 -11.50 -22.63
C LEU A 429 -20.47 -12.24 -22.48
N LYS A 430 -20.75 -13.14 -23.45
CA LYS A 430 -21.92 -14.03 -23.38
C LYS A 430 -21.50 -15.42 -22.92
N LYS A 431 -22.27 -16.00 -21.99
CA LYS A 431 -22.00 -17.36 -21.45
C LYS A 431 -22.01 -18.48 -22.51
N SER A 432 -22.59 -18.22 -23.70
CA SER A 432 -22.65 -19.19 -24.82
C SER A 432 -21.45 -19.11 -25.77
N GLN A 433 -20.51 -18.17 -25.58
CA GLN A 433 -19.33 -18.01 -26.41
C GLN A 433 -18.27 -19.06 -26.05
N LYS A 434 -17.55 -19.53 -27.06
CA LYS A 434 -16.35 -20.34 -26.89
C LYS A 434 -15.17 -19.40 -26.63
N ILE A 435 -14.62 -19.45 -25.43
CA ILE A 435 -13.61 -18.51 -24.96
C ILE A 435 -12.26 -19.22 -24.84
N LEU A 436 -11.23 -18.68 -25.47
CA LEU A 436 -9.87 -19.08 -25.18
C LEU A 436 -9.33 -18.22 -24.01
N VAL A 437 -8.97 -18.88 -22.92
CA VAL A 437 -8.17 -18.28 -21.84
C VAL A 437 -6.71 -18.63 -22.07
N ALA A 438 -5.85 -17.62 -22.24
CA ALA A 438 -4.46 -17.82 -22.60
C ALA A 438 -3.54 -16.83 -21.90
N GLY A 439 -2.24 -17.01 -22.07
CA GLY A 439 -1.20 -16.15 -21.50
C GLY A 439 -0.62 -16.65 -20.19
N PRO A 440 0.56 -16.16 -19.79
CA PRO A 440 1.33 -16.70 -18.68
C PRO A 440 0.66 -16.57 -17.31
N THR A 441 -0.17 -15.53 -17.11
CA THR A 441 -0.78 -15.23 -15.80
C THR A 441 -2.16 -15.89 -15.61
N SER A 442 -2.65 -16.64 -16.60
CA SER A 442 -4.02 -17.12 -16.67
C SER A 442 -4.37 -18.27 -15.72
N ASN A 443 -3.40 -19.15 -15.37
CA ASN A 443 -3.68 -20.44 -14.74
C ASN A 443 -2.96 -20.67 -13.41
N ASN A 444 -2.53 -19.62 -12.71
CA ASN A 444 -1.92 -19.76 -11.41
C ASN A 444 -2.29 -18.56 -10.52
N LEU A 445 -2.77 -18.88 -9.31
CA LEU A 445 -3.22 -17.89 -8.32
C LEU A 445 -2.08 -16.96 -7.83
N MET A 446 -0.82 -17.44 -7.83
CA MET A 446 0.33 -16.65 -7.40
C MET A 446 0.46 -15.32 -8.17
N TYR A 447 0.07 -15.29 -9.46
CA TYR A 447 0.10 -14.05 -10.25
C TYR A 447 -0.93 -13.02 -9.79
N LEU A 448 -2.11 -13.48 -9.32
CA LEU A 448 -3.16 -12.61 -8.80
C LEU A 448 -2.80 -12.04 -7.42
N ASN A 449 -2.00 -12.77 -6.65
CA ASN A 449 -1.60 -12.39 -5.31
C ASN A 449 -0.35 -11.51 -5.28
N GLY A 450 0.67 -11.82 -6.09
CA GLY A 450 1.94 -11.11 -6.12
C GLY A 450 2.86 -11.43 -4.94
N ALA A 451 3.89 -10.61 -4.77
CA ALA A 451 4.84 -10.74 -3.67
C ALA A 451 4.19 -10.44 -2.30
N TRP A 452 4.93 -10.68 -1.22
CA TRP A 452 4.42 -10.62 0.15
C TRP A 452 3.19 -11.52 0.38
N THR A 453 3.10 -12.63 -0.36
CA THR A 453 2.01 -13.60 -0.24
C THR A 453 2.55 -14.97 0.12
N HIS A 454 2.30 -15.42 1.35
CA HIS A 454 2.74 -16.70 1.91
C HIS A 454 4.27 -16.89 1.97
N THR A 455 5.01 -16.28 1.05
CA THR A 455 6.47 -16.15 1.02
C THR A 455 6.83 -14.71 0.67
N TRP A 456 8.08 -14.31 0.90
CA TRP A 456 8.54 -12.95 0.58
C TRP A 456 8.30 -12.58 -0.89
N GLN A 457 8.71 -13.43 -1.84
CA GLN A 457 8.54 -13.14 -3.27
C GLN A 457 7.17 -13.53 -3.84
N GLY A 458 6.35 -14.31 -3.10
CA GLY A 458 5.04 -14.75 -3.58
C GLY A 458 5.08 -15.73 -4.77
N ASP A 459 6.23 -16.29 -5.06
CA ASP A 459 6.57 -17.07 -6.26
C ASP A 459 6.38 -18.59 -6.10
N GLN A 460 5.84 -19.05 -4.96
CA GLN A 460 5.69 -20.47 -4.65
C GLN A 460 4.23 -20.91 -4.64
N SER A 461 3.78 -21.44 -5.76
CA SER A 461 2.40 -21.88 -5.95
C SER A 461 1.95 -23.03 -5.00
N SER A 462 2.90 -23.74 -4.37
CA SER A 462 2.60 -24.77 -3.36
C SER A 462 1.93 -24.22 -2.10
N PHE A 463 2.02 -22.91 -1.86
CA PHE A 463 1.38 -22.22 -0.74
C PHE A 463 0.08 -21.50 -1.12
N ASN A 464 -0.34 -21.55 -2.38
CA ASN A 464 -1.60 -20.92 -2.80
C ASN A 464 -2.76 -21.34 -1.88
N THR A 465 -3.63 -20.40 -1.57
CA THR A 465 -4.82 -20.64 -0.76
C THR A 465 -5.73 -21.68 -1.44
N GLU A 466 -6.11 -22.70 -0.69
CA GLU A 466 -7.02 -23.74 -1.18
C GLU A 466 -8.41 -23.19 -1.53
N ASN A 467 -9.04 -23.79 -2.52
CA ASN A 467 -10.40 -23.45 -2.97
C ASN A 467 -10.56 -21.98 -3.45
N ARG A 468 -9.50 -21.38 -3.95
CA ARG A 468 -9.51 -20.10 -4.67
C ARG A 468 -9.35 -20.34 -6.16
N LEU A 469 -10.01 -19.51 -6.97
CA LEU A 469 -10.04 -19.67 -8.41
C LEU A 469 -8.99 -18.79 -9.09
N ASN A 470 -8.15 -19.38 -9.93
CA ASN A 470 -7.39 -18.59 -10.91
C ASN A 470 -8.31 -18.14 -12.05
N ILE A 471 -7.80 -17.31 -12.98
CA ILE A 471 -8.60 -16.74 -14.07
C ILE A 471 -9.25 -17.83 -14.91
N ARG A 472 -8.47 -18.84 -15.32
CA ARG A 472 -9.00 -19.97 -16.12
C ARG A 472 -10.16 -20.65 -15.41
N GLN A 473 -9.98 -21.05 -14.18
CA GLN A 473 -11.00 -21.76 -13.40
C GLN A 473 -12.27 -20.94 -13.21
N ALA A 474 -12.13 -19.63 -12.99
CA ALA A 474 -13.28 -18.73 -12.85
C ALA A 474 -14.07 -18.64 -14.16
N ILE A 475 -13.42 -18.49 -15.31
CA ILE A 475 -14.08 -18.44 -16.62
C ILE A 475 -14.73 -19.79 -16.95
N GLU A 476 -14.00 -20.90 -16.74
CA GLU A 476 -14.54 -22.25 -16.94
C GLU A 476 -15.80 -22.49 -16.09
N GLY A 477 -15.83 -22.01 -14.86
CA GLY A 477 -17.01 -22.08 -13.98
C GLY A 477 -18.24 -21.32 -14.50
N VAL A 478 -18.04 -20.29 -15.33
CA VAL A 478 -19.15 -19.50 -15.91
C VAL A 478 -19.66 -20.08 -17.24
N VAL A 479 -18.75 -20.49 -18.13
CA VAL A 479 -19.13 -20.91 -19.50
C VAL A 479 -19.22 -22.44 -19.69
N GLY A 480 -18.74 -23.21 -18.71
CA GLY A 480 -18.60 -24.68 -18.80
C GLY A 480 -17.34 -25.12 -19.52
N GLN A 481 -16.88 -26.32 -19.21
CA GLN A 481 -15.62 -26.88 -19.71
C GLN A 481 -15.58 -26.96 -21.24
N GLU A 482 -16.73 -27.23 -21.87
CA GLU A 482 -16.88 -27.36 -23.31
C GLU A 482 -16.68 -26.05 -24.08
N ASN A 483 -16.91 -24.91 -23.41
CA ASN A 483 -16.77 -23.58 -23.99
C ASN A 483 -15.51 -22.85 -23.53
N CYS A 484 -14.76 -23.42 -22.59
CA CYS A 484 -13.50 -22.84 -22.10
C CYS A 484 -12.30 -23.56 -22.72
N LEU A 485 -11.72 -22.97 -23.76
CA LEU A 485 -10.44 -23.42 -24.30
C LEU A 485 -9.31 -22.84 -23.44
N PHE A 486 -8.24 -23.60 -23.29
CA PHE A 486 -7.07 -23.14 -22.57
C PHE A 486 -5.77 -23.44 -23.32
N SER A 487 -4.90 -22.46 -23.43
CA SER A 487 -3.51 -22.62 -23.87
C SER A 487 -2.64 -21.56 -23.20
N GLN A 488 -1.57 -21.98 -22.56
CA GLN A 488 -0.69 -21.02 -21.88
C GLN A 488 0.03 -20.09 -22.85
N GLY A 489 0.52 -20.61 -23.99
CA GLY A 489 1.20 -19.87 -25.04
C GLY A 489 2.59 -19.39 -24.68
N ALA A 490 2.77 -18.81 -23.49
CA ALA A 490 4.04 -18.42 -22.92
C ALA A 490 4.05 -18.62 -21.40
N GLU A 491 5.23 -18.68 -20.82
CA GLU A 491 5.43 -18.69 -19.37
C GLU A 491 6.44 -17.64 -18.95
N LEU A 492 6.27 -17.14 -17.71
CA LEU A 492 7.18 -16.24 -17.03
C LEU A 492 7.98 -17.00 -15.97
N TYR A 493 9.24 -16.66 -15.81
CA TYR A 493 10.11 -17.22 -14.79
C TYR A 493 11.21 -16.25 -14.40
N ASN A 494 11.85 -16.49 -13.27
CA ASN A 494 13.02 -15.73 -12.85
C ASN A 494 14.30 -16.42 -13.38
N ARG A 495 15.13 -15.67 -14.09
CA ARG A 495 16.46 -16.10 -14.55
C ARG A 495 17.51 -15.19 -13.93
N ASP A 496 18.36 -15.74 -13.05
CA ASP A 496 19.48 -15.04 -12.44
C ASP A 496 19.09 -13.69 -11.78
N GLY A 497 17.90 -13.65 -11.17
CA GLY A 497 17.37 -12.45 -10.53
C GLY A 497 16.64 -11.48 -11.47
N TYR A 498 16.35 -11.87 -12.71
CA TYR A 498 15.59 -11.08 -13.68
C TYR A 498 14.39 -11.84 -14.22
N GLU A 499 13.29 -11.14 -14.44
CA GLU A 499 12.14 -11.67 -15.15
C GLU A 499 12.52 -12.06 -16.58
N ALA A 500 12.11 -13.24 -17.00
CA ALA A 500 12.27 -13.76 -18.34
C ALA A 500 10.99 -14.46 -18.79
N SER A 501 10.84 -14.69 -20.09
CA SER A 501 9.73 -15.45 -20.67
C SER A 501 10.21 -16.42 -21.74
N GLN A 502 9.38 -17.40 -22.04
CA GLN A 502 9.57 -18.31 -23.16
C GLN A 502 8.22 -18.79 -23.69
N PHE A 503 8.19 -19.20 -24.98
CA PHE A 503 7.00 -19.81 -25.55
C PHE A 503 6.78 -21.21 -24.98
N VAL A 504 5.49 -21.53 -24.78
CA VAL A 504 5.02 -22.86 -24.38
C VAL A 504 3.85 -23.26 -25.27
N ASN A 505 3.99 -24.37 -26.00
CA ASN A 505 2.92 -24.91 -26.88
C ASN A 505 2.31 -23.88 -27.82
N LEU A 506 3.13 -23.09 -28.52
CA LEU A 506 2.66 -22.01 -29.39
C LEU A 506 1.69 -22.48 -30.48
N GLN A 507 1.93 -23.65 -31.06
CA GLN A 507 1.03 -24.23 -32.07
C GLN A 507 -0.37 -24.53 -31.49
N ASP A 508 -0.44 -25.08 -30.27
CA ASP A 508 -1.71 -25.27 -29.56
C ASP A 508 -2.45 -23.98 -29.29
N PHE A 509 -1.70 -22.90 -28.97
CA PHE A 509 -2.27 -21.56 -28.83
C PHE A 509 -2.88 -21.07 -30.14
N GLU A 510 -2.16 -21.16 -31.27
CA GLU A 510 -2.65 -20.74 -32.58
C GLU A 510 -3.90 -21.50 -33.02
N GLU A 511 -3.92 -22.83 -32.83
CA GLU A 511 -5.06 -23.67 -33.17
C GLU A 511 -6.30 -23.30 -32.36
N LYS A 512 -6.15 -23.09 -31.03
CA LYS A 512 -7.26 -22.74 -30.15
C LYS A 512 -7.72 -21.29 -30.34
N ALA A 513 -6.81 -20.36 -30.64
CA ALA A 513 -7.13 -18.97 -30.95
C ALA A 513 -8.04 -18.86 -32.20
N ASN A 514 -7.75 -19.64 -33.25
CA ASN A 514 -8.61 -19.72 -34.43
C ASN A 514 -9.99 -20.35 -34.15
N ALA A 515 -10.08 -21.30 -33.18
CA ALA A 515 -11.30 -22.00 -32.84
C ALA A 515 -12.22 -21.25 -31.86
N ALA A 516 -11.72 -20.20 -31.21
CA ALA A 516 -12.46 -19.40 -30.22
C ALA A 516 -13.36 -18.35 -30.88
N ASP A 517 -14.39 -17.90 -30.15
CA ASP A 517 -15.18 -16.71 -30.48
C ASP A 517 -14.56 -15.44 -29.93
N VAL A 518 -13.91 -15.56 -28.75
CA VAL A 518 -13.21 -14.47 -28.05
C VAL A 518 -11.94 -15.02 -27.39
N ILE A 519 -10.88 -14.22 -27.38
CA ILE A 519 -9.60 -14.55 -26.73
C ILE A 519 -9.43 -13.66 -25.50
N LEU A 520 -9.34 -14.26 -24.30
CA LEU A 520 -8.89 -13.61 -23.08
C LEU A 520 -7.39 -13.86 -22.95
N LEU A 521 -6.58 -12.85 -23.21
CA LEU A 521 -5.13 -12.92 -23.16
C LEU A 521 -4.61 -12.29 -21.87
N CYS A 522 -4.21 -13.15 -20.92
CA CYS A 522 -3.75 -12.75 -19.58
C CYS A 522 -2.24 -12.54 -19.61
N LEU A 523 -1.83 -11.29 -19.59
CA LEU A 523 -0.45 -10.83 -19.64
C LEU A 523 -0.05 -10.16 -18.32
N GLY A 524 1.24 -9.95 -18.10
CA GLY A 524 1.70 -9.26 -16.90
C GLY A 524 3.12 -9.60 -16.52
N GLU A 525 3.38 -9.66 -15.20
CA GLU A 525 4.73 -9.86 -14.67
C GLU A 525 4.80 -11.03 -13.67
N PHE A 526 6.02 -11.53 -13.47
CA PHE A 526 6.31 -12.57 -12.48
C PHE A 526 6.27 -11.98 -11.07
N PRO A 527 5.69 -12.68 -10.07
CA PRO A 527 5.65 -12.21 -8.68
C PRO A 527 7.06 -11.92 -8.16
N SER A 528 7.29 -10.69 -7.72
CA SER A 528 8.58 -10.29 -7.13
C SER A 528 8.47 -8.93 -6.43
N THR A 529 9.35 -8.69 -5.46
CA THR A 529 9.49 -7.40 -4.76
C THR A 529 10.94 -7.11 -4.44
N GLU A 530 11.23 -5.88 -4.03
CA GLU A 530 12.55 -5.39 -3.65
C GLU A 530 13.62 -5.65 -4.72
N LYS A 531 14.90 -5.83 -4.36
CA LYS A 531 15.99 -6.07 -5.32
C LYS A 531 15.75 -7.24 -6.28
N PRO A 532 15.19 -8.40 -5.86
CA PRO A 532 14.84 -9.46 -6.81
C PRO A 532 13.81 -9.04 -7.87
N GLY A 533 13.00 -8.02 -7.59
CA GLY A 533 12.02 -7.46 -8.51
C GLY A 533 12.54 -6.33 -9.42
N ASP A 534 13.82 -5.97 -9.34
CA ASP A 534 14.38 -4.91 -10.16
C ASP A 534 14.33 -5.26 -11.66
N ILE A 535 13.83 -4.34 -12.48
CA ILE A 535 13.77 -4.46 -13.94
C ILE A 535 14.49 -3.29 -14.60
N ARG A 536 14.79 -3.43 -15.90
CA ARG A 536 15.46 -2.37 -16.70
C ARG A 536 14.51 -1.67 -17.66
N SER A 537 13.35 -2.25 -17.91
CA SER A 537 12.36 -1.78 -18.89
C SER A 537 10.96 -2.12 -18.40
N LEU A 538 10.01 -1.23 -18.65
CA LEU A 538 8.59 -1.47 -18.44
C LEU A 538 7.93 -2.22 -19.60
N GLU A 539 8.61 -2.42 -20.74
CA GLU A 539 8.06 -3.19 -21.85
C GLU A 539 7.69 -4.61 -21.38
N LEU A 540 6.57 -5.13 -21.85
CA LEU A 540 6.27 -6.55 -21.74
C LEU A 540 7.35 -7.37 -22.44
N ASN A 541 7.60 -8.57 -21.91
CA ASN A 541 8.54 -9.51 -22.56
C ASN A 541 8.10 -9.81 -24.01
N PRO A 542 9.05 -10.01 -24.94
CA PRO A 542 8.76 -10.17 -26.37
C PRO A 542 7.75 -11.29 -26.66
N GLU A 543 7.80 -12.40 -25.93
CA GLU A 543 6.91 -13.54 -26.12
C GLU A 543 5.46 -13.18 -25.78
N GLN A 544 5.22 -12.32 -24.77
CA GLN A 544 3.89 -11.84 -24.43
C GLN A 544 3.34 -10.91 -25.53
N GLN A 545 4.17 -10.01 -26.06
CA GLN A 545 3.79 -9.13 -27.17
C GLN A 545 3.47 -9.93 -28.45
N GLU A 546 4.27 -10.96 -28.74
CA GLU A 546 4.04 -11.80 -29.92
C GLU A 546 2.76 -12.64 -29.80
N LEU A 547 2.41 -13.14 -28.60
CA LEU A 547 1.11 -13.80 -28.38
C LEU A 547 -0.06 -12.86 -28.72
N ALA A 548 0.03 -11.58 -28.33
CA ALA A 548 -1.02 -10.61 -28.66
C ALA A 548 -1.13 -10.40 -30.17
N LYS A 549 -0.01 -10.27 -30.88
CA LYS A 549 0.01 -10.14 -32.35
C LYS A 549 -0.48 -11.39 -33.09
N ILE A 550 -0.22 -12.57 -32.55
CA ILE A 550 -0.75 -13.82 -33.12
C ILE A 550 -2.27 -13.90 -32.88
N ALA A 551 -2.74 -13.53 -31.69
CA ALA A 551 -4.17 -13.49 -31.37
C ALA A 551 -4.92 -12.52 -32.32
N GLU A 552 -4.38 -11.32 -32.54
CA GLU A 552 -4.92 -10.30 -33.44
C GLU A 552 -5.06 -10.82 -34.89
N LYS A 553 -4.04 -11.52 -35.42
CA LYS A 553 -4.05 -12.10 -36.78
C LYS A 553 -5.21 -13.06 -37.02
N THR A 554 -5.83 -13.63 -35.98
CA THR A 554 -7.02 -14.48 -36.12
C THR A 554 -8.27 -13.71 -36.51
N GLY A 555 -8.28 -12.39 -36.37
CA GLY A 555 -9.45 -11.51 -36.56
C GLY A 555 -10.54 -11.71 -35.49
N LYS A 556 -10.25 -12.44 -34.41
CA LYS A 556 -11.16 -12.60 -33.26
C LYS A 556 -11.01 -11.45 -32.28
N PRO A 557 -12.08 -11.06 -31.57
CA PRO A 557 -11.95 -10.09 -30.49
C PRO A 557 -10.94 -10.56 -29.43
N VAL A 558 -9.98 -9.70 -29.09
CA VAL A 558 -8.97 -9.95 -28.05
C VAL A 558 -9.25 -9.03 -26.85
N VAL A 559 -9.36 -9.61 -25.69
CA VAL A 559 -9.46 -8.91 -24.40
C VAL A 559 -8.13 -9.09 -23.67
N LEU A 560 -7.38 -8.02 -23.47
CA LEU A 560 -6.16 -8.03 -22.69
C LEU A 560 -6.53 -7.95 -21.20
N ILE A 561 -6.08 -8.93 -20.41
CA ILE A 561 -6.19 -8.94 -18.95
C ILE A 561 -4.79 -8.71 -18.40
N MET A 562 -4.53 -7.50 -17.88
CA MET A 562 -3.23 -7.10 -17.37
C MET A 562 -3.13 -7.46 -15.87
N VAL A 563 -2.27 -8.42 -15.53
CA VAL A 563 -2.03 -8.90 -14.17
C VAL A 563 -0.62 -8.46 -13.77
N GLU A 564 -0.51 -7.28 -13.17
CA GLU A 564 0.77 -6.60 -12.98
C GLU A 564 0.76 -5.65 -11.78
N GLY A 565 1.84 -5.61 -11.04
CA GLY A 565 2.02 -4.68 -9.93
C GLY A 565 2.58 -3.32 -10.37
N ARG A 566 3.23 -3.28 -11.53
CA ARG A 566 3.76 -2.09 -12.20
C ARG A 566 3.13 -1.92 -13.57
N PRO A 567 2.86 -0.69 -14.05
CA PRO A 567 2.27 -0.49 -15.38
C PRO A 567 3.26 -0.90 -16.48
N ARG A 568 3.00 -2.04 -17.12
CA ARG A 568 3.82 -2.53 -18.25
C ARG A 568 3.38 -1.86 -19.54
N ILE A 569 4.33 -1.44 -20.36
CA ILE A 569 4.04 -0.73 -21.62
C ILE A 569 3.40 -1.69 -22.63
N ILE A 570 2.21 -1.33 -23.11
CA ILE A 570 1.40 -2.12 -24.05
C ILE A 570 1.04 -1.36 -25.32
N ARG A 571 1.68 -0.23 -25.61
CA ARG A 571 1.35 0.64 -26.76
C ARG A 571 1.38 -0.07 -28.11
N GLU A 572 2.17 -1.15 -28.27
CA GLU A 572 2.30 -1.91 -29.52
C GLU A 572 1.16 -2.91 -29.76
N ILE A 573 0.30 -3.14 -28.75
CA ILE A 573 -0.77 -4.14 -28.78
C ILE A 573 -2.13 -3.60 -28.33
N VAL A 574 -2.17 -2.39 -27.79
CA VAL A 574 -3.39 -1.83 -27.18
C VAL A 574 -4.42 -1.38 -28.21
N ASP A 575 -3.95 -0.87 -29.38
CA ASP A 575 -4.86 -0.33 -30.39
C ASP A 575 -5.70 -1.43 -31.04
N ASP A 576 -5.13 -2.63 -31.21
CA ASP A 576 -5.76 -3.80 -31.81
C ASP A 576 -6.59 -4.64 -30.83
N ALA A 577 -6.41 -4.41 -29.53
CA ALA A 577 -7.23 -5.06 -28.49
C ALA A 577 -8.67 -4.53 -28.50
N SER A 578 -9.66 -5.43 -28.45
CA SER A 578 -11.08 -5.08 -28.36
C SER A 578 -11.49 -4.59 -26.97
N ALA A 579 -10.77 -5.01 -25.91
CA ALA A 579 -10.91 -4.47 -24.56
C ALA A 579 -9.59 -4.65 -23.79
N VAL A 580 -9.39 -3.79 -22.78
CA VAL A 580 -8.27 -3.86 -21.83
C VAL A 580 -8.78 -3.73 -20.42
N VAL A 581 -8.43 -4.70 -19.58
CA VAL A 581 -8.80 -4.77 -18.15
C VAL A 581 -7.52 -4.81 -17.32
N GLN A 582 -7.32 -3.81 -16.50
CA GLN A 582 -6.23 -3.75 -15.52
C GLN A 582 -6.68 -4.39 -14.21
N THR A 583 -6.06 -5.48 -13.83
CA THR A 583 -6.42 -6.18 -12.58
C THR A 583 -5.55 -5.77 -11.42
N TYR A 584 -4.40 -5.15 -11.69
CA TYR A 584 -3.34 -5.02 -10.69
C TYR A 584 -2.98 -6.41 -10.12
N LEU A 585 -2.91 -6.52 -8.80
CA LEU A 585 -2.77 -7.78 -8.06
C LEU A 585 -3.98 -7.91 -7.13
N PRO A 586 -5.09 -8.52 -7.63
CA PRO A 586 -6.40 -8.45 -6.98
C PRO A 586 -6.58 -9.41 -5.80
N GLY A 587 -5.56 -10.19 -5.44
CA GLY A 587 -5.61 -11.12 -4.33
C GLY A 587 -6.35 -12.43 -4.63
N ASP A 588 -6.66 -13.16 -3.57
CA ASP A 588 -7.27 -14.50 -3.62
C ASP A 588 -8.61 -14.58 -4.36
N PHE A 589 -9.33 -13.46 -4.47
CA PHE A 589 -10.66 -13.38 -5.09
C PHE A 589 -10.62 -12.77 -6.50
N GLY A 590 -9.44 -12.54 -7.06
CA GLY A 590 -9.28 -11.92 -8.37
C GLY A 590 -9.93 -12.70 -9.50
N GLY A 591 -9.87 -14.05 -9.47
CA GLY A 591 -10.57 -14.90 -10.45
C GLY A 591 -12.09 -14.74 -10.36
N ASP A 592 -12.65 -14.83 -9.15
CA ASP A 592 -14.10 -14.65 -8.91
C ASP A 592 -14.57 -13.25 -9.34
N ALA A 593 -13.80 -12.21 -9.02
CA ALA A 593 -14.11 -10.83 -9.39
C ALA A 593 -14.12 -10.66 -10.92
N LEU A 594 -13.09 -11.17 -11.61
CA LEU A 594 -13.04 -11.14 -13.08
C LEU A 594 -14.21 -11.88 -13.71
N GLY A 595 -14.55 -13.08 -13.22
CA GLY A 595 -15.71 -13.82 -13.69
C GLY A 595 -16.99 -12.99 -13.65
N LYS A 596 -17.24 -12.28 -12.54
CA LYS A 596 -18.42 -11.39 -12.38
C LYS A 596 -18.38 -10.17 -13.31
N LEU A 597 -17.25 -9.51 -13.39
CA LEU A 597 -17.06 -8.28 -14.15
C LEU A 597 -17.15 -8.55 -15.66
N LEU A 598 -16.42 -9.55 -16.17
CA LEU A 598 -16.36 -9.84 -17.60
C LEU A 598 -17.70 -10.29 -18.19
N PHE A 599 -18.57 -10.92 -17.39
CA PHE A 599 -19.91 -11.35 -17.83
C PHE A 599 -21.04 -10.38 -17.41
N GLY A 600 -20.71 -9.21 -16.83
CA GLY A 600 -21.69 -8.17 -16.49
C GLY A 600 -22.60 -8.53 -15.33
N GLU A 601 -22.20 -9.44 -14.44
CA GLU A 601 -22.88 -9.66 -13.16
C GLU A 601 -22.60 -8.52 -12.19
N GLU A 602 -21.41 -7.91 -12.29
CA GLU A 602 -20.99 -6.69 -11.60
C GLU A 602 -20.51 -5.66 -12.61
N ASN A 603 -20.53 -4.38 -12.22
CA ASN A 603 -20.06 -3.29 -13.06
C ASN A 603 -18.66 -2.82 -12.64
N PHE A 604 -17.83 -2.43 -13.60
CA PHE A 604 -16.54 -1.83 -13.31
C PHE A 604 -16.68 -0.47 -12.62
N SER A 605 -15.85 -0.23 -11.63
CA SER A 605 -15.83 1.03 -10.87
C SER A 605 -14.42 1.47 -10.45
N GLY A 606 -13.41 0.67 -10.73
CA GLY A 606 -12.02 0.99 -10.47
C GLY A 606 -11.53 2.18 -11.30
N LYS A 607 -10.63 2.99 -10.74
CA LYS A 607 -9.97 4.10 -11.44
C LYS A 607 -8.47 4.00 -11.21
N LEU A 608 -7.66 4.28 -12.24
CA LEU A 608 -6.20 4.24 -12.17
C LEU A 608 -5.69 5.15 -11.03
N PRO A 609 -4.90 4.63 -10.09
CA PRO A 609 -4.25 5.45 -9.06
C PRO A 609 -2.90 6.03 -9.52
N TYR A 610 -2.58 5.90 -10.80
CA TYR A 610 -1.37 6.42 -11.45
C TYR A 610 -1.62 6.76 -12.92
N SER A 611 -0.77 7.61 -13.48
CA SER A 611 -0.68 7.85 -14.92
C SER A 611 -0.04 6.63 -15.58
N TYR A 612 -0.74 5.96 -16.49
CA TYR A 612 -0.24 4.74 -17.14
C TYR A 612 0.77 5.13 -18.23
N PRO A 613 2.07 4.78 -18.13
CA PRO A 613 3.09 5.23 -19.06
C PRO A 613 2.91 4.61 -20.45
N ARG A 614 3.19 5.38 -21.49
CA ARG A 614 3.17 4.92 -22.88
C ARG A 614 4.56 4.51 -23.38
N TYR A 615 5.61 5.07 -22.79
CA TYR A 615 6.99 4.88 -23.22
C TYR A 615 7.91 4.63 -22.03
N ASN A 616 8.99 3.87 -22.25
CA ASN A 616 10.08 3.79 -21.27
C ASN A 616 10.67 5.20 -21.03
N GLY A 617 10.96 5.50 -19.76
CA GLY A 617 11.50 6.80 -19.36
C GLY A 617 10.47 7.92 -19.31
N GLN A 618 9.19 7.65 -19.58
CA GLN A 618 8.11 8.60 -19.35
C GLN A 618 7.80 8.63 -17.84
N ILE A 619 8.39 9.60 -17.13
CA ILE A 619 8.17 9.88 -15.71
C ILE A 619 7.43 11.20 -15.62
N GLU A 620 6.18 11.19 -16.08
CA GLU A 620 5.29 12.35 -16.16
C GLU A 620 3.97 11.99 -15.50
N PHE A 621 3.51 12.85 -14.61
CA PHE A 621 2.32 12.63 -13.77
C PHE A 621 1.22 13.60 -14.15
N TYR A 622 -0.01 13.30 -13.74
CA TYR A 622 -1.19 14.12 -14.06
C TYR A 622 -1.09 15.57 -13.52
N ASP A 623 -0.32 15.78 -12.43
CA ASP A 623 -0.11 17.07 -11.76
C ASP A 623 1.12 17.86 -12.29
N HIS A 624 1.55 17.54 -13.52
CA HIS A 624 2.70 18.17 -14.16
C HIS A 624 2.52 19.69 -14.32
N PRO A 625 3.61 20.47 -14.36
CA PRO A 625 3.58 21.88 -14.71
C PRO A 625 3.12 22.08 -16.16
N ARG A 626 2.55 23.26 -16.46
CA ARG A 626 2.11 23.59 -17.84
C ARG A 626 3.21 23.52 -18.90
N SER A 627 4.48 23.67 -18.50
CA SER A 627 5.64 23.51 -19.39
C SER A 627 5.80 22.09 -19.95
N VAL A 628 5.23 21.09 -19.28
CA VAL A 628 5.19 19.67 -19.70
C VAL A 628 3.91 19.36 -20.48
N ALA A 629 2.98 20.32 -20.59
CA ALA A 629 1.71 20.12 -21.27
C ALA A 629 1.92 19.79 -22.76
N ARG A 630 1.06 18.90 -23.28
CA ARG A 630 1.06 18.47 -24.67
C ARG A 630 0.88 19.65 -25.64
N HIS A 631 1.77 19.79 -26.61
CA HIS A 631 1.61 20.75 -27.71
C HIS A 631 0.60 20.20 -28.74
N LYS A 632 -0.40 20.99 -29.10
CA LYS A 632 -1.47 20.60 -30.05
C LYS A 632 -0.98 20.09 -31.41
N SER A 633 0.26 20.41 -31.81
CA SER A 633 0.82 20.08 -33.09
C SER A 633 1.77 18.90 -33.13
N ASN A 634 2.08 18.28 -31.96
CA ASN A 634 3.09 17.24 -31.89
C ASN A 634 2.76 16.23 -30.77
N ASP A 635 2.31 15.05 -31.16
CA ASP A 635 1.91 13.98 -30.24
C ASP A 635 3.06 13.37 -29.43
N PHE A 636 4.30 13.64 -29.82
CA PHE A 636 5.48 13.12 -29.14
C PHE A 636 6.05 14.02 -28.05
N ASN A 637 5.55 15.25 -27.92
CA ASN A 637 6.06 16.22 -26.96
C ASN A 637 5.05 16.50 -25.84
N GLY A 638 5.48 16.35 -24.59
CA GLY A 638 4.70 16.64 -23.39
C GLY A 638 3.95 15.45 -22.83
N TYR A 639 3.15 15.69 -21.80
CA TYR A 639 2.34 14.71 -21.10
C TYR A 639 1.38 13.97 -22.04
N ASN A 640 1.64 12.70 -22.25
CA ASN A 640 0.88 11.83 -23.15
C ASN A 640 0.89 10.37 -22.67
N PRO A 641 0.28 10.08 -21.50
CA PRO A 641 0.20 8.72 -20.98
C PRO A 641 -0.68 7.84 -21.87
N GLN A 642 -0.64 6.53 -21.67
CA GLN A 642 -1.59 5.61 -22.29
C GLN A 642 -2.99 5.87 -21.75
N TRP A 643 -3.12 6.08 -20.46
CA TRP A 643 -4.33 6.54 -19.76
C TRP A 643 -3.95 7.45 -18.60
N ASP A 644 -4.77 8.45 -18.36
CA ASP A 644 -4.60 9.42 -17.27
C ASP A 644 -4.83 8.81 -15.89
N PHE A 645 -4.20 9.39 -14.87
CA PHE A 645 -4.59 9.21 -13.47
C PHE A 645 -6.09 9.46 -13.29
N GLY A 646 -6.74 8.62 -12.50
CA GLY A 646 -8.18 8.69 -12.27
C GLY A 646 -9.05 8.14 -13.40
N PHE A 647 -8.46 7.65 -14.50
CA PHE A 647 -9.21 7.06 -15.61
C PHE A 647 -9.72 5.65 -15.26
N GLY A 648 -10.92 5.34 -15.75
CA GLY A 648 -11.52 4.02 -15.70
C GLY A 648 -12.94 4.09 -16.27
N MET A 649 -13.31 3.08 -17.05
CA MET A 649 -14.61 2.97 -17.74
C MET A 649 -15.59 2.14 -16.89
N SER A 650 -16.86 2.23 -17.27
CA SER A 650 -17.97 1.46 -16.74
C SER A 650 -18.85 0.95 -17.89
N TYR A 651 -19.66 -0.07 -17.65
CA TYR A 651 -20.71 -0.50 -18.59
C TYR A 651 -21.85 0.55 -18.71
N SER A 652 -21.93 1.46 -17.76
CA SER A 652 -22.92 2.54 -17.76
C SER A 652 -22.30 3.86 -18.22
N ASN A 653 -23.10 4.66 -18.91
CA ASN A 653 -22.74 6.03 -19.28
C ASN A 653 -23.19 7.00 -18.18
N LEU A 654 -22.28 7.85 -17.75
CA LEU A 654 -22.54 8.90 -16.77
C LEU A 654 -22.45 10.28 -17.43
N GLN A 655 -23.38 11.15 -17.09
CA GLN A 655 -23.38 12.54 -17.52
C GLN A 655 -23.19 13.46 -16.32
N TYR A 656 -22.15 14.29 -16.37
CA TYR A 656 -21.89 15.35 -15.41
C TYR A 656 -22.56 16.63 -15.86
N SER A 657 -23.22 17.35 -14.94
CA SER A 657 -23.95 18.58 -15.24
C SER A 657 -24.09 19.47 -14.01
N ASN A 658 -24.51 20.74 -14.22
CA ASN A 658 -24.86 21.68 -13.16
C ASN A 658 -23.74 21.91 -12.13
N LEU A 659 -22.45 21.94 -12.58
CA LEU A 659 -21.36 22.36 -11.70
C LEU A 659 -21.63 23.78 -11.21
N SER A 660 -21.69 23.96 -9.91
CA SER A 660 -21.91 25.27 -9.31
C SER A 660 -21.06 25.49 -8.08
N LEU A 661 -20.71 26.75 -7.87
CA LEU A 661 -19.99 27.25 -6.70
C LEU A 661 -20.94 28.15 -5.90
N ASN A 662 -20.88 28.06 -4.57
CA ASN A 662 -21.69 28.92 -3.72
C ASN A 662 -21.25 30.42 -3.77
N THR A 663 -20.01 30.66 -4.18
CA THR A 663 -19.42 31.99 -4.41
C THR A 663 -18.29 31.87 -5.45
N ASP A 664 -18.02 32.93 -6.18
CA ASP A 664 -16.90 33.07 -7.10
C ASP A 664 -15.70 33.85 -6.51
N VAL A 665 -15.82 34.31 -5.25
CA VAL A 665 -14.77 35.03 -4.52
C VAL A 665 -14.69 34.51 -3.09
N ILE A 666 -13.50 34.17 -2.63
CA ILE A 666 -13.18 33.82 -1.25
C ILE A 666 -12.03 34.68 -0.71
N THR A 667 -11.91 34.74 0.62
CA THR A 667 -10.80 35.40 1.33
C THR A 667 -10.04 34.40 2.15
N GLU A 668 -8.92 34.81 2.74
CA GLU A 668 -8.14 33.98 3.64
C GLU A 668 -9.03 33.42 4.77
N ASN A 669 -8.92 32.12 5.04
CA ASN A 669 -9.73 31.32 5.97
C ASN A 669 -11.19 31.01 5.53
N ASP A 670 -11.58 31.35 4.32
CA ASP A 670 -12.86 30.94 3.76
C ASP A 670 -12.83 29.54 3.14
N SER A 671 -13.98 29.07 2.69
CA SER A 671 -14.15 27.86 1.91
C SER A 671 -15.18 28.06 0.82
N ILE A 672 -15.02 27.32 -0.26
CA ILE A 672 -15.98 27.27 -1.35
C ILE A 672 -16.71 25.92 -1.34
N VAL A 673 -18.05 25.96 -1.43
CA VAL A 673 -18.88 24.77 -1.57
C VAL A 673 -19.13 24.54 -3.05
N VAL A 674 -18.78 23.35 -3.51
CA VAL A 674 -18.88 22.92 -4.90
C VAL A 674 -19.94 21.85 -5.01
N SER A 675 -20.91 21.99 -5.90
CA SER A 675 -21.88 20.94 -6.19
C SER A 675 -21.87 20.57 -7.67
N ILE A 676 -22.11 19.28 -7.95
CA ILE A 676 -22.19 18.69 -9.29
C ILE A 676 -23.27 17.63 -9.32
N ASP A 677 -24.04 17.58 -10.39
CA ASP A 677 -25.01 16.52 -10.63
C ASP A 677 -24.41 15.44 -11.53
N ILE A 678 -24.66 14.16 -11.16
CA ILE A 678 -24.24 13.00 -11.94
C ILE A 678 -25.49 12.19 -12.26
N THR A 679 -25.73 11.98 -13.55
CA THR A 679 -26.87 11.20 -14.05
C THR A 679 -26.39 9.91 -14.69
N ASN A 680 -26.88 8.77 -14.23
CA ASN A 680 -26.67 7.49 -14.90
C ASN A 680 -27.66 7.33 -16.06
N THR A 681 -27.14 7.48 -17.29
CA THR A 681 -27.91 7.35 -18.53
C THR A 681 -27.83 5.94 -19.15
N GLY A 682 -27.04 5.05 -18.50
CA GLY A 682 -26.86 3.67 -18.93
C GLY A 682 -27.96 2.72 -18.39
N ASN A 683 -27.65 1.43 -18.41
CA ASN A 683 -28.57 0.35 -18.08
C ASN A 683 -28.13 -0.55 -16.92
N MET A 684 -27.05 -0.20 -16.24
CA MET A 684 -26.58 -0.84 -15.01
C MET A 684 -26.31 0.20 -13.93
N ASP A 685 -26.50 -0.17 -12.67
CA ASP A 685 -26.07 0.63 -11.53
C ASP A 685 -24.53 0.76 -11.53
N VAL A 686 -24.02 1.88 -11.06
CA VAL A 686 -22.57 2.17 -11.06
C VAL A 686 -22.13 2.81 -9.76
N LYS A 687 -20.95 2.43 -9.29
CA LYS A 687 -20.23 3.16 -8.23
C LYS A 687 -19.22 4.09 -8.90
N GLU A 688 -19.55 5.37 -9.00
CA GLU A 688 -18.68 6.37 -9.63
C GLU A 688 -17.76 7.05 -8.63
N VAL A 689 -16.53 7.32 -9.06
CA VAL A 689 -15.55 8.13 -8.32
C VAL A 689 -15.57 9.54 -8.86
N VAL A 690 -16.23 10.43 -8.13
CA VAL A 690 -16.26 11.86 -8.47
C VAL A 690 -15.01 12.51 -7.95
N GLN A 691 -14.19 13.02 -8.85
CA GLN A 691 -12.86 13.59 -8.56
C GLN A 691 -12.91 15.11 -8.77
N LEU A 692 -12.49 15.88 -7.77
CA LEU A 692 -12.40 17.33 -7.83
C LEU A 692 -10.93 17.75 -7.92
N TYR A 693 -10.61 18.47 -8.98
CA TYR A 693 -9.27 19.04 -9.21
C TYR A 693 -9.29 20.56 -9.10
N VAL A 694 -8.22 21.12 -8.58
CA VAL A 694 -7.99 22.57 -8.53
C VAL A 694 -6.76 22.91 -9.37
N SER A 695 -6.84 23.97 -10.14
CA SER A 695 -5.72 24.59 -10.86
C SER A 695 -5.51 26.00 -10.38
N ASP A 696 -4.29 26.33 -9.97
CA ASP A 696 -3.82 27.69 -9.78
C ASP A 696 -3.35 28.26 -11.13
N HIS A 697 -3.79 29.47 -11.47
CA HIS A 697 -3.45 30.07 -12.76
C HIS A 697 -2.12 30.79 -12.73
N PHE A 698 -1.74 31.41 -11.61
CA PHE A 698 -0.51 32.18 -11.43
C PHE A 698 -0.05 32.12 -9.98
N ALA A 699 1.18 31.72 -9.75
CA ALA A 699 1.80 31.68 -8.45
C ALA A 699 3.25 32.22 -8.51
N SER A 700 3.84 32.53 -7.37
CA SER A 700 5.23 33.00 -7.25
C SER A 700 6.27 31.94 -7.66
N VAL A 701 5.89 30.67 -7.66
CA VAL A 701 6.64 29.54 -8.25
C VAL A 701 5.78 28.86 -9.31
N ILE A 702 6.40 28.02 -10.16
CA ILE A 702 5.64 27.33 -11.22
C ILE A 702 4.52 26.47 -10.61
N PRO A 703 3.23 26.76 -10.90
CA PRO A 703 2.12 25.97 -10.37
C PRO A 703 1.99 24.63 -11.12
N THR A 704 1.43 23.65 -10.44
CA THR A 704 0.96 22.40 -11.08
C THR A 704 -0.20 22.70 -12.03
N GLY A 705 -0.34 21.89 -13.08
CA GLY A 705 -1.45 22.07 -14.05
C GLY A 705 -2.82 21.87 -13.40
N LYS A 706 -2.94 20.85 -12.58
CA LYS A 706 -4.10 20.54 -11.72
C LYS A 706 -3.65 19.67 -10.56
N SER A 707 -4.35 19.74 -9.43
CA SER A 707 -4.12 18.88 -8.25
C SER A 707 -5.44 18.32 -7.74
N LEU A 708 -5.47 17.05 -7.40
CA LEU A 708 -6.61 16.43 -6.73
C LEU A 708 -6.77 17.03 -5.33
N LYS A 709 -7.96 17.52 -5.01
CA LYS A 709 -8.26 18.15 -3.70
C LYS A 709 -9.44 17.51 -2.99
N ALA A 710 -10.28 16.77 -3.72
CA ALA A 710 -11.33 15.96 -3.13
C ALA A 710 -11.73 14.82 -4.07
N PHE A 711 -12.23 13.73 -3.49
CA PHE A 711 -12.93 12.70 -4.24
C PHE A 711 -14.05 12.09 -3.39
N LYS A 712 -15.02 11.47 -4.06
CA LYS A 712 -16.10 10.75 -3.40
C LYS A 712 -16.59 9.61 -4.27
N LYS A 713 -16.52 8.37 -3.75
CA LYS A 713 -17.17 7.24 -4.40
C LYS A 713 -18.66 7.25 -4.07
N THR A 714 -19.52 7.18 -5.07
CA THR A 714 -20.97 7.23 -4.89
C THR A 714 -21.68 6.25 -5.83
N GLU A 715 -22.66 5.54 -5.31
CA GLU A 715 -23.54 4.69 -6.12
C GLU A 715 -24.58 5.56 -6.83
N VAL A 716 -24.77 5.36 -8.14
CA VAL A 716 -25.77 6.03 -8.97
C VAL A 716 -26.56 4.96 -9.72
N ARG A 717 -27.82 4.81 -9.36
CA ARG A 717 -28.72 3.80 -9.97
C ARG A 717 -29.10 4.18 -11.39
N VAL A 718 -29.57 3.21 -12.15
CA VAL A 718 -30.09 3.43 -13.50
C VAL A 718 -31.14 4.55 -13.49
N LYS A 719 -30.94 5.56 -14.35
CA LYS A 719 -31.81 6.77 -14.47
C LYS A 719 -31.85 7.67 -13.24
N GLU A 720 -30.99 7.45 -12.25
CA GLU A 720 -30.85 8.35 -11.10
C GLU A 720 -29.96 9.53 -11.46
N THR A 721 -30.32 10.71 -10.96
CA THR A 721 -29.45 11.87 -10.86
C THR A 721 -29.10 12.10 -9.40
N LYS A 722 -27.82 12.18 -9.07
CA LYS A 722 -27.32 12.37 -7.72
C LYS A 722 -26.43 13.61 -7.65
N THR A 723 -26.72 14.50 -6.72
CA THR A 723 -25.88 15.66 -6.45
C THR A 723 -24.77 15.28 -5.49
N VAL A 724 -23.53 15.57 -5.86
CA VAL A 724 -22.34 15.40 -5.02
C VAL A 724 -21.85 16.78 -4.60
N ILE A 725 -21.52 16.92 -3.33
CA ILE A 725 -21.08 18.18 -2.74
C ILE A 725 -19.69 18.00 -2.15
N PHE A 726 -18.82 18.97 -2.40
CA PHE A 726 -17.47 19.11 -1.84
C PHE A 726 -17.28 20.46 -1.18
N THR A 727 -16.34 20.54 -0.26
CA THR A 727 -15.85 21.80 0.31
C THR A 727 -14.37 21.90 0.05
N VAL A 728 -13.93 23.01 -0.54
CA VAL A 728 -12.51 23.35 -0.77
C VAL A 728 -12.19 24.55 0.10
N SER A 729 -11.27 24.41 1.03
CA SER A 729 -10.80 25.48 1.90
C SER A 729 -9.59 26.19 1.30
N THR A 730 -9.26 27.37 1.80
CA THR A 730 -8.02 28.08 1.41
C THR A 730 -6.76 27.28 1.76
N LYS A 731 -6.80 26.41 2.77
CA LYS A 731 -5.71 25.48 3.09
C LYS A 731 -5.43 24.50 1.95
N ASP A 732 -6.46 24.08 1.22
CA ASP A 732 -6.32 23.18 0.08
C ASP A 732 -5.67 23.85 -1.14
N LEU A 733 -5.58 25.18 -1.13
CA LEU A 733 -4.94 25.98 -2.19
C LEU A 733 -3.45 26.26 -1.90
N GLN A 734 -2.97 25.87 -0.73
CA GLN A 734 -1.56 26.09 -0.36
C GLN A 734 -0.60 25.33 -1.26
N PHE A 735 0.57 25.94 -1.47
CA PHE A 735 1.73 25.37 -2.16
C PHE A 735 3.01 25.78 -1.43
N VAL A 736 4.14 25.14 -1.75
CA VAL A 736 5.44 25.49 -1.17
C VAL A 736 6.16 26.50 -2.07
N ASN A 737 6.48 27.65 -1.50
CA ASN A 737 7.16 28.74 -2.21
C ASN A 737 8.68 28.51 -2.35
N ALA A 738 9.40 29.50 -2.91
CA ALA A 738 10.85 29.41 -3.12
C ALA A 738 11.66 29.35 -1.82
N GLU A 739 11.09 29.79 -0.70
CA GLU A 739 11.70 29.75 0.63
C GLU A 739 11.39 28.45 1.41
N GLY A 740 10.75 27.47 0.77
CA GLY A 740 10.38 26.19 1.39
C GLY A 740 9.20 26.29 2.37
N LYS A 741 8.35 27.31 2.24
CA LYS A 741 7.22 27.55 3.16
C LYS A 741 5.89 27.32 2.47
N TRP A 742 4.96 26.69 3.18
CA TRP A 742 3.57 26.58 2.78
C TRP A 742 2.90 27.96 2.82
N VAL A 743 2.42 28.41 1.67
CA VAL A 743 1.76 29.71 1.49
C VAL A 743 0.50 29.55 0.63
N VAL A 744 -0.42 30.48 0.77
CA VAL A 744 -1.51 30.70 -0.19
C VAL A 744 -1.37 32.11 -0.74
N GLU A 745 -1.56 32.31 -2.02
CA GLU A 745 -1.45 33.62 -2.68
C GLU A 745 -2.78 34.03 -3.28
N PRO A 746 -3.16 35.31 -3.20
CA PRO A 746 -4.31 35.83 -3.91
C PRO A 746 -4.16 35.62 -5.42
N GLY A 747 -5.24 35.21 -6.08
CA GLY A 747 -5.18 34.91 -7.49
C GLY A 747 -6.43 34.25 -8.04
N SER A 748 -6.38 33.91 -9.32
CA SER A 748 -7.46 33.23 -10.04
C SER A 748 -7.21 31.71 -10.07
N PHE A 749 -8.24 30.99 -9.72
CA PHE A 749 -8.23 29.52 -9.66
C PHE A 749 -9.35 28.93 -10.53
N SER A 750 -9.24 27.65 -10.84
CA SER A 750 -10.35 26.89 -11.40
C SER A 750 -10.54 25.55 -10.72
N ILE A 751 -11.80 25.13 -10.61
CA ILE A 751 -12.22 23.80 -10.18
C ILE A 751 -12.69 23.04 -11.41
N ALA A 752 -12.29 21.76 -11.49
CA ALA A 752 -12.72 20.84 -12.54
C ALA A 752 -13.26 19.55 -11.94
N ILE A 753 -14.43 19.07 -12.43
CA ILE A 753 -15.04 17.79 -12.11
C ILE A 753 -15.58 17.17 -13.41
N GLY A 754 -15.05 16.00 -13.80
CA GLY A 754 -15.38 15.41 -15.10
C GLY A 754 -15.00 16.36 -16.25
N ASP A 755 -15.97 16.67 -17.12
CA ASP A 755 -15.83 17.60 -18.23
C ASP A 755 -16.26 19.06 -17.90
N GLN A 756 -16.70 19.30 -16.66
CA GLN A 756 -17.17 20.59 -16.19
C GLN A 756 -16.05 21.37 -15.49
N SER A 757 -16.06 22.70 -15.65
CA SER A 757 -15.14 23.56 -14.90
C SER A 757 -15.78 24.92 -14.53
N ALA A 758 -15.35 25.46 -13.39
CA ALA A 758 -15.76 26.78 -12.90
C ALA A 758 -14.55 27.54 -12.34
N LYS A 759 -14.58 28.89 -12.44
CA LYS A 759 -13.50 29.76 -11.95
C LYS A 759 -13.94 30.46 -10.67
N PHE A 760 -12.95 30.79 -9.84
CA PHE A 760 -13.11 31.62 -8.65
C PHE A 760 -11.83 32.42 -8.36
N GLU A 761 -11.94 33.41 -7.50
CA GLU A 761 -10.82 34.24 -7.07
C GLU A 761 -10.61 34.19 -5.56
N LEU A 762 -9.35 34.12 -5.15
CA LEU A 762 -8.92 34.37 -3.78
C LEU A 762 -8.41 35.79 -3.68
N LYS A 763 -8.92 36.60 -2.71
CA LYS A 763 -8.54 37.99 -2.44
C LYS A 763 -7.75 38.10 -1.14
#